data_09a661148a2f7184a85c2a869a09083b
#
_entry.id   09a661148a2f7184a85c2a869a09083b
#
_cell.length_a   1.000
_cell.length_b   1.000
_cell.length_c   1.000
_cell.angle_alpha   90.00
_cell.angle_beta   90.00
_cell.angle_gamma   90.00
#
_symmetry.space_group_name_H-M   'P 1'
#
loop_
_entity.id
_entity.type
_entity.pdbx_description
1 polymer ?
#
loop_
_entity_poly.entity_id
_entity_poly.type
_entity_poly.pdbx_seq_one_letter_code
_entity_poly.pdbx_strand_id
1 'polypeptide(L)'
;MRTVSSRCGRLTQRPYSDSLKSRVRNRIGLAAIAWGVLAVAVPQMPLSGHRVFADGPADNKVENIRPIPPLGIEVPAEVRESLVQGLASLQQAVEELRKDKHPRVQAYLPDVEIFSRAVEIALNENGFFETADFDRAKELIAEGLRRSQAISNEQFKTGVPVPYWASLDLATGRLTVRGFRSKLDGSVQPYGVVAGSGAASGRADVWCRGRSEKGLELQFLSTRMKSRDPIPSDGVLMIHPFGRYCNANKLAGEIDTIEAIEHAVGQYSIDPQRIAIRGFSMGGAAAWHLAVHYPDRWFAATPGAGFSETPEFLKVFQSEELKPYWFEEKLWQLYDCPVWVRNIRMLPTIAYSGEIDKQKQAADIMAHSSWNLPKEDRFELTHIVAPNTAHSISAEAKQEIDRRLKLLDPGSEPTELPTDFTFTTTTLRYNRAHWISIDALKEHWVPTSIRVNTSLYLDKKLTGTQSFGIRVEPDPGVTQFTIDLPVKAWEPAPVMHVVIFQGGDQVGEEYVKRSSDRSFRATFRADGSKWTLVSPVEVPSKGLRKRAGLQGPIDDALLGPFLFVRPSAQGWHSETDQWVQSEFDRAVKEWHRQMRGDVRIKTSEELTASDIQNYNLILWGDPKSNPTIAKVLNVDGVLSGEGKLPIEWSEESVAIGQNAKRSSKGHIPLLVYPNPLAPTRYVVFNSSFTYREYDYLNNARQVPKLPDWAVIDLATPPNGRWPGGIAEADFFDESWQVRPPQVR
;
A
#
# COMPACT_ATOMS: atom_id res chain seq x y z
N MET A 1 -61.60 24.15 23.35
CA MET A 1 -61.54 25.35 24.22
C MET A 1 -60.12 25.76 24.43
N ARG A 2 -59.86 27.02 24.11
CA ARG A 2 -58.66 27.85 24.30
C ARG A 2 -57.46 27.57 23.40
N THR A 3 -57.48 28.21 22.26
CA THR A 3 -56.44 28.84 21.47
C THR A 3 -55.51 29.73 22.29
N VAL A 4 -54.20 29.67 22.03
CA VAL A 4 -53.36 30.86 22.10
C VAL A 4 -52.41 30.83 20.91
N SER A 5 -52.48 31.89 20.14
CA SER A 5 -51.74 32.24 18.97
C SER A 5 -50.47 33.03 19.29
N SER A 6 -49.62 33.09 18.29
CA SER A 6 -48.71 34.19 17.88
C SER A 6 -47.28 34.12 18.42
N ARG A 7 -46.24 34.41 17.69
CA ARG A 7 -46.02 35.41 16.64
C ARG A 7 -44.74 35.06 15.88
N CYS A 8 -44.82 35.25 14.60
CA CYS A 8 -43.74 35.34 13.65
C CYS A 8 -42.81 36.51 13.96
N GLY A 9 -41.50 36.32 13.95
CA GLY A 9 -40.50 37.36 13.99
C GLY A 9 -39.42 37.07 12.97
N ARG A 10 -39.54 37.70 11.79
CA ARG A 10 -38.47 37.78 10.78
C ARG A 10 -37.33 38.61 11.35
N LEU A 11 -36.10 38.13 11.27
CA LEU A 11 -34.89 38.92 11.37
C LEU A 11 -34.10 38.80 10.07
N THR A 12 -34.00 39.96 9.46
CA THR A 12 -33.37 40.28 8.19
C THR A 12 -31.87 40.12 8.22
N GLN A 13 -31.34 39.61 7.10
CA GLN A 13 -29.94 39.68 6.73
C GLN A 13 -29.42 41.12 6.66
N ARG A 14 -28.20 41.33 7.18
CA ARG A 14 -27.34 42.44 6.74
C ARG A 14 -25.90 41.92 6.57
N PRO A 15 -25.22 42.39 5.52
CA PRO A 15 -23.87 41.96 5.19
C PRO A 15 -22.83 42.71 6.01
N TYR A 16 -21.72 42.04 6.33
CA TYR A 16 -20.56 42.68 6.96
C TYR A 16 -19.61 43.15 5.86
N SER A 17 -19.49 44.47 5.75
CA SER A 17 -18.56 45.19 4.89
C SER A 17 -17.24 45.46 5.61
N ASP A 18 -16.18 45.49 4.80
CA ASP A 18 -14.84 45.97 5.11
C ASP A 18 -14.80 47.27 5.92
N SER A 19 -13.88 47.33 6.89
CA SER A 19 -12.96 48.45 7.09
C SER A 19 -12.41 48.45 8.51
N LEU A 20 -11.10 48.34 8.63
CA LEU A 20 -10.34 49.09 9.65
C LEU A 20 -8.83 48.96 9.32
N LYS A 21 -8.41 49.82 8.39
CA LYS A 21 -7.01 50.28 8.34
C LYS A 21 -6.94 51.56 9.15
N SER A 22 -5.87 51.69 9.91
CA SER A 22 -5.13 52.88 10.28
C SER A 22 -5.04 53.27 11.77
N ARG A 23 -3.79 53.48 12.09
CA ARG A 23 -3.20 54.40 13.09
C ARG A 23 -3.14 53.95 14.56
N VAL A 24 -1.93 53.58 14.99
CA VAL A 24 -1.27 54.36 16.03
C VAL A 24 0.26 54.31 15.79
N ARG A 25 0.81 55.52 15.60
CA ARG A 25 2.25 55.82 15.61
C ARG A 25 2.60 56.52 16.95
N ASN A 26 3.79 56.19 17.45
CA ASN A 26 4.66 56.96 18.35
C ASN A 26 4.33 57.05 19.84
N ARG A 27 5.23 56.51 20.68
CA ARG A 27 6.27 57.33 21.34
C ARG A 27 7.29 56.47 22.13
N ILE A 28 8.50 56.87 21.90
CA ILE A 28 9.81 56.48 22.41
C ILE A 28 9.92 56.85 23.90
N GLY A 29 10.57 55.98 24.66
CA GLY A 29 11.13 56.29 25.99
C GLY A 29 12.33 55.42 26.27
N LEU A 30 13.54 55.94 26.05
CA LEU A 30 14.83 55.34 26.43
C LEU A 30 14.98 55.33 27.96
N ALA A 31 15.36 54.17 28.51
CA ALA A 31 16.10 54.12 29.75
C ALA A 31 17.15 52.97 29.64
N ALA A 32 18.39 53.34 29.46
CA ALA A 32 19.54 52.46 29.48
C ALA A 32 19.90 52.13 30.97
N ILE A 33 19.93 50.83 31.29
CA ILE A 33 20.65 50.32 32.46
C ILE A 33 21.64 49.28 31.97
N ALA A 34 22.91 49.60 32.04
CA ALA A 34 24.03 48.73 31.76
C ALA A 34 24.23 47.73 32.89
N TRP A 35 24.14 46.44 32.59
CA TRP A 35 24.72 45.37 33.39
C TRP A 35 25.67 44.57 32.49
N GLY A 36 26.97 44.71 32.82
CA GLY A 36 28.02 43.90 32.20
C GLY A 36 27.91 42.44 32.62
N VAL A 37 27.74 41.58 31.63
CA VAL A 37 27.94 40.13 31.79
C VAL A 37 29.16 39.74 30.99
N LEU A 38 30.16 39.23 31.71
CA LEU A 38 31.35 38.60 31.15
C LEU A 38 30.91 37.48 30.19
N ALA A 39 31.13 37.65 28.89
CA ALA A 39 30.99 36.60 27.92
C ALA A 39 32.24 35.71 27.95
N VAL A 40 32.11 34.54 28.55
CA VAL A 40 33.07 33.44 28.35
C VAL A 40 32.85 32.93 26.92
N ALA A 41 33.82 33.20 26.04
CA ALA A 41 33.84 32.68 24.70
C ALA A 41 34.05 31.15 24.74
N VAL A 42 32.97 30.39 24.55
CA VAL A 42 33.06 28.97 24.19
C VAL A 42 33.40 28.92 22.69
N PRO A 43 34.44 28.22 22.26
CA PRO A 43 34.75 28.09 20.85
C PRO A 43 33.61 27.29 20.18
N GLN A 44 32.88 27.96 19.29
CA GLN A 44 31.96 27.29 18.36
C GLN A 44 32.82 26.46 17.39
N MET A 45 32.84 25.16 17.60
CA MET A 45 33.23 24.22 16.52
C MET A 45 32.29 24.43 15.32
N PRO A 46 32.82 24.50 14.11
CA PRO A 46 31.99 24.56 12.93
C PRO A 46 31.25 23.24 12.77
N LEU A 47 29.97 23.24 13.06
CA LEU A 47 29.02 22.16 12.66
C LEU A 47 28.86 22.26 11.15
N SER A 48 29.85 21.83 10.38
CA SER A 48 29.70 21.52 8.96
C SER A 48 29.08 20.13 8.80
N GLY A 49 27.88 19.96 9.29
CA GLY A 49 27.00 18.89 8.90
C GLY A 49 25.94 19.49 8.01
N HIS A 50 26.05 19.32 6.72
CA HIS A 50 24.95 19.55 5.79
C HIS A 50 23.82 18.62 6.23
N ARG A 51 22.88 19.14 7.02
CA ARG A 51 21.56 18.53 7.15
C ARG A 51 20.91 18.64 5.76
N VAL A 52 21.06 17.61 4.96
CA VAL A 52 20.23 17.43 3.79
C VAL A 52 18.83 17.24 4.35
N PHE A 53 18.05 18.32 4.39
CA PHE A 53 16.63 18.22 4.62
C PHE A 53 16.07 17.48 3.41
N ALA A 54 15.73 16.20 3.58
CA ALA A 54 14.85 15.52 2.64
C ALA A 54 13.54 16.32 2.63
N ASP A 55 13.02 16.57 1.43
CA ASP A 55 11.78 17.27 1.15
C ASP A 55 11.85 18.81 1.32
N GLY A 56 12.11 19.49 0.24
CA GLY A 56 12.11 20.95 0.15
C GLY A 56 11.95 21.44 -1.30
N PRO A 57 11.79 22.77 -1.54
CA PRO A 57 11.58 23.31 -2.89
C PRO A 57 12.70 22.96 -3.90
N ALA A 58 13.89 22.59 -3.44
CA ALA A 58 14.96 22.10 -4.32
C ALA A 58 14.62 20.76 -4.99
N ASP A 59 13.81 19.93 -4.34
CA ASP A 59 13.35 18.63 -4.83
C ASP A 59 12.18 18.74 -5.82
N ASN A 60 11.74 19.95 -6.16
CA ASN A 60 10.71 20.20 -7.20
C ASN A 60 11.31 20.33 -8.60
N LYS A 61 12.62 20.15 -8.76
CA LYS A 61 13.33 20.34 -10.01
C LYS A 61 13.95 19.03 -10.50
N VAL A 62 13.66 18.66 -11.74
CA VAL A 62 14.18 17.42 -12.36
C VAL A 62 15.69 17.40 -12.42
N GLU A 63 16.32 18.57 -12.64
CA GLU A 63 17.77 18.71 -12.64
C GLU A 63 18.44 18.47 -11.28
N ASN A 64 17.67 18.49 -10.20
CA ASN A 64 18.15 18.24 -8.84
C ASN A 64 17.92 16.78 -8.39
N ILE A 65 17.53 15.88 -9.30
CA ILE A 65 17.38 14.47 -8.96
C ILE A 65 18.71 13.92 -8.44
N ARG A 66 18.66 13.41 -7.23
CA ARG A 66 19.78 12.78 -6.55
C ARG A 66 19.53 11.29 -6.31
N PRO A 67 20.58 10.48 -6.17
CA PRO A 67 20.38 9.06 -5.88
C PRO A 67 19.75 8.85 -4.49
N ILE A 68 18.71 8.01 -4.46
CA ILE A 68 18.08 7.48 -3.25
C ILE A 68 18.06 5.96 -3.35
N PRO A 69 18.72 5.23 -2.44
CA PRO A 69 19.55 5.70 -1.33
C PRO A 69 20.76 6.54 -1.79
N PRO A 70 21.29 7.44 -0.94
CA PRO A 70 22.49 8.19 -1.23
C PRO A 70 23.70 7.26 -1.36
N LEU A 71 24.77 7.74 -1.96
CA LEU A 71 26.02 7.00 -1.99
C LEU A 71 26.60 6.87 -0.59
N GLY A 72 27.07 5.68 -0.25
CA GLY A 72 27.76 5.40 0.98
C GLY A 72 29.20 5.89 1.02
N ILE A 73 29.84 5.67 2.17
CA ILE A 73 31.26 5.95 2.36
C ILE A 73 32.13 4.85 1.75
N GLU A 74 33.36 5.17 1.42
CA GLU A 74 34.33 4.19 0.95
C GLU A 74 34.66 3.17 2.06
N VAL A 75 34.65 1.88 1.70
CA VAL A 75 35.00 0.79 2.58
C VAL A 75 36.49 0.50 2.49
N PRO A 76 37.28 0.66 3.58
CA PRO A 76 38.72 0.34 3.56
C PRO A 76 38.96 -1.09 3.07
N ALA A 77 40.00 -1.30 2.29
CA ALA A 77 40.29 -2.58 1.61
C ALA A 77 40.32 -3.78 2.58
N GLU A 78 40.99 -3.65 3.74
CA GLU A 78 41.07 -4.70 4.76
C GLU A 78 39.69 -5.02 5.37
N VAL A 79 38.86 -3.98 5.61
CA VAL A 79 37.50 -4.15 6.11
C VAL A 79 36.64 -4.87 5.06
N ARG A 80 36.75 -4.47 3.79
CA ARG A 80 36.03 -5.06 2.68
C ARG A 80 36.39 -6.54 2.53
N GLU A 81 37.68 -6.87 2.56
CA GLU A 81 38.15 -8.25 2.48
C GLU A 81 37.58 -9.11 3.61
N SER A 82 37.64 -8.62 4.86
CA SER A 82 37.08 -9.31 6.03
C SER A 82 35.56 -9.51 5.90
N LEU A 83 34.81 -8.51 5.43
CA LEU A 83 33.35 -8.64 5.23
C LEU A 83 33.02 -9.62 4.11
N VAL A 84 33.77 -9.62 2.99
CA VAL A 84 33.58 -10.55 1.88
C VAL A 84 33.84 -11.99 2.34
N GLN A 85 34.91 -12.25 3.10
CA GLN A 85 35.20 -13.59 3.64
C GLN A 85 34.11 -14.06 4.61
N GLY A 86 33.68 -13.18 5.52
CA GLY A 86 32.59 -13.51 6.45
C GLY A 86 31.27 -13.76 5.75
N LEU A 87 30.93 -12.95 4.74
CA LEU A 87 29.73 -13.14 3.92
C LEU A 87 29.78 -14.46 3.15
N ALA A 88 30.93 -14.80 2.54
CA ALA A 88 31.09 -16.08 1.82
C ALA A 88 30.83 -17.28 2.73
N SER A 89 31.33 -17.23 3.97
CA SER A 89 31.06 -18.29 4.96
C SER A 89 29.57 -18.40 5.31
N LEU A 90 28.87 -17.28 5.45
CA LEU A 90 27.42 -17.26 5.72
C LEU A 90 26.63 -17.75 4.50
N GLN A 91 26.99 -17.33 3.29
CA GLN A 91 26.36 -17.78 2.05
C GLN A 91 26.51 -19.28 1.85
N GLN A 92 27.71 -19.84 2.14
CA GLN A 92 27.92 -21.28 2.13
C GLN A 92 26.96 -22.00 3.11
N ALA A 93 26.84 -21.51 4.34
CA ALA A 93 25.92 -22.09 5.31
C ALA A 93 24.45 -21.99 4.86
N VAL A 94 24.05 -20.89 4.23
CA VAL A 94 22.71 -20.74 3.63
C VAL A 94 22.48 -21.76 2.51
N GLU A 95 23.46 -21.96 1.61
CA GLU A 95 23.35 -22.95 0.52
C GLU A 95 23.22 -24.39 1.04
N GLU A 96 23.92 -24.75 2.11
CA GLU A 96 23.74 -26.06 2.74
C GLU A 96 22.31 -26.20 3.32
N LEU A 97 21.79 -25.19 3.97
CA LEU A 97 20.41 -25.18 4.47
C LEU A 97 19.34 -25.22 3.36
N ARG A 98 19.60 -24.62 2.20
CA ARG A 98 18.71 -24.70 1.03
C ARG A 98 18.60 -26.12 0.45
N LYS A 99 19.66 -26.89 0.56
CA LYS A 99 19.67 -28.32 0.16
C LYS A 99 18.88 -29.20 1.11
N ASP A 100 18.80 -28.85 2.39
CA ASP A 100 18.02 -29.57 3.39
C ASP A 100 16.50 -29.36 3.13
N LYS A 101 15.82 -30.45 2.76
CA LYS A 101 14.38 -30.38 2.42
C LYS A 101 13.47 -30.57 3.63
N HIS A 102 14.01 -30.62 4.84
CA HIS A 102 13.20 -30.72 6.04
C HIS A 102 12.30 -29.49 6.21
N PRO A 103 10.96 -29.66 6.32
CA PRO A 103 10.01 -28.52 6.31
C PRO A 103 10.32 -27.46 7.36
N ARG A 104 10.77 -27.88 8.55
CA ARG A 104 11.10 -26.97 9.64
C ARG A 104 12.35 -26.13 9.31
N VAL A 105 13.37 -26.72 8.69
CA VAL A 105 14.56 -25.98 8.25
C VAL A 105 14.14 -24.92 7.22
N GLN A 106 13.34 -25.32 6.23
CA GLN A 106 12.84 -24.39 5.21
C GLN A 106 11.97 -23.26 5.77
N ALA A 107 11.17 -23.52 6.82
CA ALA A 107 10.35 -22.51 7.47
C ALA A 107 11.17 -21.44 8.21
N TYR A 108 12.37 -21.77 8.72
CA TYR A 108 13.24 -20.84 9.43
C TYR A 108 14.45 -20.36 8.60
N LEU A 109 14.63 -20.87 7.40
CA LEU A 109 15.70 -20.44 6.50
C LEU A 109 15.69 -18.93 6.21
N PRO A 110 14.53 -18.28 5.97
CA PRO A 110 14.50 -16.82 5.78
C PRO A 110 15.06 -16.03 6.95
N ASP A 111 14.98 -16.53 8.19
CA ASP A 111 15.54 -15.89 9.37
C ASP A 111 17.09 -15.85 9.37
N VAL A 112 17.71 -16.67 8.52
CA VAL A 112 19.17 -16.67 8.28
C VAL A 112 19.50 -15.85 7.03
N GLU A 113 18.72 -16.02 5.97
CA GLU A 113 18.96 -15.38 4.66
C GLU A 113 18.90 -13.85 4.74
N ILE A 114 18.08 -13.26 5.63
CA ILE A 114 18.00 -11.79 5.81
C ILE A 114 19.37 -11.17 6.13
N PHE A 115 20.25 -11.89 6.83
CA PHE A 115 21.57 -11.37 7.22
C PHE A 115 22.55 -11.40 6.05
N SER A 116 22.63 -12.51 5.31
CA SER A 116 23.47 -12.59 4.12
C SER A 116 23.04 -11.57 3.08
N ARG A 117 21.74 -11.46 2.81
CA ARG A 117 21.18 -10.46 1.88
C ARG A 117 21.52 -9.03 2.29
N ALA A 118 21.35 -8.67 3.55
CA ALA A 118 21.61 -7.31 4.03
C ALA A 118 23.08 -6.89 3.84
N VAL A 119 24.01 -7.78 4.14
CA VAL A 119 25.45 -7.50 3.98
C VAL A 119 25.88 -7.53 2.51
N GLU A 120 25.35 -8.47 1.72
CA GLU A 120 25.59 -8.55 0.28
C GLU A 120 25.18 -7.28 -0.44
N ILE A 121 23.95 -6.79 -0.18
CA ILE A 121 23.45 -5.55 -0.77
C ILE A 121 24.30 -4.35 -0.33
N ALA A 122 24.66 -4.26 0.95
CA ALA A 122 25.49 -3.17 1.44
C ALA A 122 26.88 -3.14 0.78
N LEU A 123 27.48 -4.31 0.51
CA LEU A 123 28.77 -4.43 -0.20
C LEU A 123 28.66 -4.08 -1.69
N ASN A 124 27.58 -4.50 -2.35
CA ASN A 124 27.39 -4.36 -3.79
C ASN A 124 26.90 -2.96 -4.19
N GLU A 125 26.08 -2.32 -3.34
CA GLU A 125 25.46 -1.02 -3.60
C GLU A 125 26.12 0.13 -2.84
N ASN A 126 27.26 -0.12 -2.16
CA ASN A 126 27.92 0.86 -1.30
C ASN A 126 26.96 1.43 -0.22
N GLY A 127 26.26 0.53 0.50
CA GLY A 127 25.21 0.85 1.49
C GLY A 127 25.75 1.07 2.91
N PHE A 128 27.00 1.51 3.07
CA PHE A 128 27.62 1.88 4.35
C PHE A 128 27.65 3.40 4.45
N PHE A 129 26.97 3.98 5.43
CA PHE A 129 26.79 5.43 5.53
C PHE A 129 27.62 6.07 6.64
N GLU A 130 28.19 5.25 7.52
CA GLU A 130 29.10 5.65 8.61
C GLU A 130 30.01 4.48 8.96
N THR A 131 31.14 4.75 9.60
CA THR A 131 32.13 3.72 9.95
C THR A 131 31.57 2.64 10.87
N ALA A 132 30.60 2.97 11.73
CA ALA A 132 29.92 2.01 12.58
C ALA A 132 29.13 0.94 11.80
N ASP A 133 28.79 1.19 10.52
CA ASP A 133 28.11 0.21 9.69
C ASP A 133 28.99 -1.00 9.37
N PHE A 134 30.34 -0.83 9.39
CA PHE A 134 31.26 -1.96 9.20
C PHE A 134 31.16 -2.98 10.33
N ASP A 135 31.07 -2.52 11.56
CA ASP A 135 30.91 -3.41 12.72
C ASP A 135 29.51 -3.99 12.78
N ARG A 136 28.47 -3.21 12.42
CA ARG A 136 27.11 -3.72 12.24
C ARG A 136 27.07 -4.88 11.23
N ALA A 137 27.77 -4.76 10.10
CA ALA A 137 27.84 -5.84 9.11
C ALA A 137 28.48 -7.11 9.68
N LYS A 138 29.60 -6.99 10.43
CA LYS A 138 30.23 -8.13 11.12
C LYS A 138 29.29 -8.79 12.13
N GLU A 139 28.56 -7.98 12.91
CA GLU A 139 27.56 -8.48 13.86
C GLU A 139 26.42 -9.24 13.15
N LEU A 140 25.94 -8.75 12.01
CA LEU A 140 24.91 -9.45 11.21
C LEU A 140 25.43 -10.77 10.66
N ILE A 141 26.65 -10.81 10.13
CA ILE A 141 27.28 -12.06 9.68
C ILE A 141 27.36 -13.07 10.84
N ALA A 142 27.86 -12.63 12.00
CA ALA A 142 27.97 -13.48 13.17
C ALA A 142 26.61 -14.03 13.66
N GLU A 143 25.57 -13.19 13.64
CA GLU A 143 24.21 -13.63 13.99
C GLU A 143 23.65 -14.61 12.96
N GLY A 144 23.85 -14.37 11.65
CA GLY A 144 23.45 -15.29 10.59
C GLY A 144 24.09 -16.66 10.73
N LEU A 145 25.41 -16.71 11.01
CA LEU A 145 26.14 -17.96 11.28
C LEU A 145 25.62 -18.68 12.54
N ARG A 146 25.36 -17.96 13.62
CA ARG A 146 24.78 -18.55 14.84
C ARG A 146 23.40 -19.17 14.57
N ARG A 147 22.56 -18.50 13.79
CA ARG A 147 21.23 -19.00 13.41
C ARG A 147 21.33 -20.20 12.48
N SER A 148 22.25 -20.17 11.50
CA SER A 148 22.45 -21.31 10.60
C SER A 148 22.87 -22.58 11.37
N GLN A 149 23.81 -22.45 12.32
CA GLN A 149 24.21 -23.57 13.20
C GLN A 149 23.05 -24.09 14.05
N ALA A 150 22.19 -23.23 14.54
CA ALA A 150 21.04 -23.63 15.36
C ALA A 150 20.02 -24.45 14.58
N ILE A 151 19.76 -24.13 13.30
CA ILE A 151 18.75 -24.86 12.49
C ILE A 151 19.33 -26.02 11.68
N SER A 152 20.66 -26.13 11.52
CA SER A 152 21.32 -27.29 10.91
C SER A 152 21.40 -28.50 11.85
N ASN A 153 21.18 -28.32 13.16
CA ASN A 153 21.26 -29.36 14.16
C ASN A 153 20.09 -30.35 14.02
N GLU A 154 20.39 -31.67 14.09
CA GLU A 154 19.38 -32.71 14.04
C GLU A 154 18.31 -32.60 15.15
N GLN A 155 18.69 -32.13 16.34
CA GLN A 155 17.73 -31.86 17.42
C GLN A 155 16.68 -30.81 17.02
N PHE A 156 17.07 -29.82 16.24
CA PHE A 156 16.11 -28.81 15.73
C PHE A 156 15.03 -29.46 14.87
N LYS A 157 15.38 -30.47 14.06
CA LYS A 157 14.43 -31.18 13.19
C LYS A 157 13.37 -31.96 13.98
N THR A 158 13.68 -32.42 15.17
CA THR A 158 12.74 -33.14 16.04
C THR A 158 11.67 -32.30 16.70
N GLY A 159 11.73 -30.97 16.56
CA GLY A 159 10.71 -30.06 17.10
C GLY A 159 11.07 -29.37 18.42
N VAL A 160 12.14 -29.75 19.10
CA VAL A 160 12.57 -29.16 20.37
C VAL A 160 14.09 -28.91 20.31
N PRO A 161 14.57 -27.72 20.68
CA PRO A 161 13.87 -26.52 21.14
C PRO A 161 13.40 -25.59 20.01
N VAL A 162 12.49 -24.64 20.32
CA VAL A 162 12.22 -23.49 19.47
C VAL A 162 13.49 -22.62 19.41
N PRO A 163 13.92 -22.11 18.25
CA PRO A 163 15.10 -21.26 18.15
C PRO A 163 15.00 -20.06 19.09
N TYR A 164 16.14 -19.68 19.69
CA TYR A 164 16.20 -18.60 20.69
C TYR A 164 15.64 -17.25 20.19
N TRP A 165 15.73 -16.99 18.87
CA TRP A 165 15.18 -15.77 18.28
C TRP A 165 13.68 -15.85 17.96
N ALA A 166 13.12 -17.03 17.86
CA ALA A 166 11.71 -17.25 17.58
C ALA A 166 10.88 -17.42 18.87
N SER A 167 11.54 -17.76 19.99
CA SER A 167 10.92 -17.79 21.31
C SER A 167 10.97 -16.39 21.92
N LEU A 168 9.83 -15.71 21.95
CA LEU A 168 9.69 -14.43 22.64
C LEU A 168 9.44 -14.70 24.13
N ASP A 169 10.43 -14.42 24.94
CA ASP A 169 10.23 -14.31 26.39
C ASP A 169 9.65 -12.90 26.69
N LEU A 170 8.32 -12.84 26.74
CA LEU A 170 7.58 -11.60 26.97
C LEU A 170 7.88 -11.01 28.35
N ALA A 171 8.24 -11.84 29.33
CA ALA A 171 8.57 -11.36 30.67
C ALA A 171 9.83 -10.48 30.67
N THR A 172 10.76 -10.72 29.75
CA THR A 172 12.01 -9.95 29.64
C THR A 172 11.93 -8.78 28.65
N GLY A 173 10.79 -8.60 27.95
CA GLY A 173 10.64 -7.55 26.94
C GLY A 173 11.61 -7.72 25.77
N ARG A 174 11.75 -8.92 25.27
CA ARG A 174 12.72 -9.30 24.23
C ARG A 174 12.42 -8.69 22.88
N LEU A 175 13.47 -8.42 22.13
CA LEU A 175 13.39 -7.98 20.72
C LEU A 175 14.09 -9.01 19.83
N THR A 176 13.61 -9.11 18.58
CA THR A 176 14.17 -9.98 17.56
C THR A 176 13.89 -9.47 16.16
N VAL A 177 14.62 -9.99 15.20
CA VAL A 177 14.34 -9.81 13.77
C VAL A 177 14.01 -11.16 13.15
N ARG A 178 13.05 -11.15 12.23
CA ARG A 178 12.57 -12.32 11.51
C ARG A 178 12.66 -12.09 10.01
N GLY A 179 12.68 -13.16 9.26
CA GLY A 179 12.65 -13.16 7.80
C GLY A 179 11.43 -13.92 7.28
N PHE A 180 10.93 -13.50 6.14
CA PHE A 180 9.93 -14.23 5.35
C PHE A 180 10.25 -14.12 3.87
N ARG A 181 9.70 -15.03 3.07
CA ARG A 181 9.85 -15.00 1.62
C ARG A 181 8.61 -14.39 0.98
N SER A 182 8.79 -13.26 0.31
CA SER A 182 7.68 -12.57 -0.35
C SER A 182 7.14 -13.36 -1.55
N LYS A 183 5.83 -13.39 -1.67
CA LYS A 183 5.12 -14.01 -2.80
C LYS A 183 5.28 -13.21 -4.09
N LEU A 184 5.50 -11.88 -3.99
CA LEU A 184 5.63 -11.00 -5.15
C LEU A 184 6.77 -11.44 -6.08
N ASP A 185 7.97 -11.51 -5.53
CA ASP A 185 9.22 -11.65 -6.28
C ASP A 185 10.14 -12.76 -5.75
N GLY A 186 9.75 -13.42 -4.64
CA GLY A 186 10.54 -14.47 -4.01
C GLY A 186 11.71 -13.98 -3.16
N SER A 187 11.91 -12.67 -3.06
CA SER A 187 12.95 -12.07 -2.21
C SER A 187 12.68 -12.34 -0.73
N VAL A 188 13.75 -12.40 0.05
CA VAL A 188 13.65 -12.53 1.51
C VAL A 188 13.58 -11.15 2.12
N GLN A 189 12.54 -10.90 2.91
CA GLN A 189 12.27 -9.60 3.52
C GLN A 189 12.30 -9.69 5.04
N PRO A 190 12.87 -8.68 5.73
CA PRO A 190 12.96 -8.67 7.18
C PRO A 190 11.80 -7.93 7.85
N TYR A 191 11.50 -8.29 9.08
CA TYR A 191 10.71 -7.47 10.01
C TYR A 191 11.24 -7.60 11.44
N GLY A 192 10.99 -6.59 12.25
CA GLY A 192 11.35 -6.60 13.68
C GLY A 192 10.15 -6.96 14.55
N VAL A 193 10.41 -7.58 15.70
CA VAL A 193 9.42 -7.84 16.75
C VAL A 193 9.97 -7.37 18.08
N VAL A 194 9.17 -6.60 18.82
CA VAL A 194 9.46 -6.18 20.18
C VAL A 194 8.32 -6.61 21.09
N ALA A 195 8.63 -7.36 22.15
CA ALA A 195 7.65 -7.74 23.14
C ALA A 195 7.55 -6.68 24.26
N GLY A 196 6.34 -6.31 24.65
CA GLY A 196 6.07 -5.61 25.88
C GLY A 196 6.31 -6.52 27.09
N SER A 197 6.45 -5.94 28.28
CA SER A 197 6.62 -6.71 29.51
C SER A 197 5.36 -7.49 29.88
N GLY A 198 5.52 -8.58 30.64
CA GLY A 198 4.37 -9.36 31.16
C GLY A 198 3.88 -10.45 30.21
N ALA A 199 2.72 -11.03 30.55
CA ALA A 199 2.13 -12.12 29.78
C ALA A 199 1.55 -11.62 28.45
N ALA A 200 1.63 -12.46 27.40
CA ALA A 200 1.04 -12.15 26.09
C ALA A 200 -0.47 -11.94 26.20
N SER A 201 -0.94 -10.81 25.68
CA SER A 201 -2.38 -10.47 25.65
C SER A 201 -3.09 -10.97 24.38
N GLY A 202 -2.34 -11.46 23.39
CA GLY A 202 -2.83 -11.75 22.03
C GLY A 202 -2.91 -10.53 21.13
N ARG A 203 -2.73 -9.32 21.65
CA ARG A 203 -2.73 -8.07 20.88
C ARG A 203 -1.36 -7.81 20.23
N ALA A 204 -1.40 -7.30 18.99
CA ALA A 204 -0.22 -6.76 18.32
C ALA A 204 -0.47 -5.34 17.81
N ASP A 205 0.57 -4.51 17.89
CA ASP A 205 0.60 -3.20 17.25
C ASP A 205 1.61 -3.24 16.09
N VAL A 206 1.22 -2.79 14.92
CA VAL A 206 2.11 -2.67 13.75
C VAL A 206 2.62 -1.24 13.68
N TRP A 207 3.93 -1.06 13.75
CA TRP A 207 4.56 0.25 13.71
C TRP A 207 5.25 0.48 12.37
N CYS A 208 4.62 1.28 11.51
CA CYS A 208 5.20 1.72 10.25
C CYS A 208 6.28 2.79 10.52
N ARG A 209 7.44 2.63 9.87
CA ARG A 209 8.63 3.46 10.14
C ARG A 209 8.55 4.83 9.46
N GLY A 210 9.24 5.82 10.01
CA GLY A 210 9.47 7.12 9.40
C GLY A 210 10.46 7.05 8.22
N ARG A 211 10.57 8.14 7.44
CA ARG A 211 11.49 8.23 6.30
C ARG A 211 12.94 8.16 6.77
N SER A 212 13.72 7.32 6.13
CA SER A 212 15.17 7.21 6.34
C SER A 212 15.83 6.74 5.05
N GLU A 213 16.44 7.66 4.31
CA GLU A 213 17.13 7.36 3.05
C GLU A 213 18.37 6.48 3.23
N LYS A 214 18.94 6.47 4.45
CA LYS A 214 20.05 5.61 4.85
C LYS A 214 19.61 4.34 5.57
N GLY A 215 18.32 4.10 5.68
CA GLY A 215 17.75 2.99 6.46
C GLY A 215 17.55 1.73 5.62
N LEU A 216 18.61 1.20 5.01
CA LEU A 216 18.61 -0.06 4.26
C LEU A 216 18.51 -1.28 5.18
N GLU A 217 18.54 -2.48 4.63
CA GLU A 217 18.41 -3.75 5.38
C GLU A 217 19.43 -3.85 6.51
N LEU A 218 20.69 -3.48 6.26
CA LEU A 218 21.77 -3.53 7.27
C LEU A 218 21.44 -2.66 8.47
N GLN A 219 21.10 -1.38 8.24
CA GLN A 219 20.77 -0.43 9.31
C GLN A 219 19.46 -0.81 10.01
N PHE A 220 18.47 -1.28 9.24
CA PHE A 220 17.19 -1.74 9.78
C PHE A 220 17.37 -2.93 10.72
N LEU A 221 18.04 -4.00 10.28
CA LEU A 221 18.29 -5.20 11.08
C LEU A 221 19.08 -4.87 12.34
N SER A 222 20.19 -4.12 12.19
CA SER A 222 21.01 -3.70 13.34
C SER A 222 20.20 -2.89 14.36
N THR A 223 19.37 -1.95 13.87
CA THR A 223 18.50 -1.14 14.75
C THR A 223 17.47 -2.02 15.46
N ARG A 224 16.79 -2.91 14.74
CA ARG A 224 15.74 -3.76 15.31
C ARG A 224 16.30 -4.86 16.23
N MET A 225 17.56 -5.19 16.12
CA MET A 225 18.23 -6.10 17.06
C MET A 225 18.65 -5.43 18.39
N LYS A 226 18.71 -4.09 18.42
CA LYS A 226 19.25 -3.34 19.57
C LYS A 226 18.25 -2.37 20.22
N SER A 227 17.29 -1.83 19.45
CA SER A 227 16.37 -0.80 19.91
C SER A 227 14.96 -1.33 20.11
N ARG A 228 14.39 -1.05 21.27
CA ARG A 228 12.98 -1.33 21.62
C ARG A 228 12.04 -0.18 21.28
N ASP A 229 12.53 0.88 20.64
CA ASP A 229 11.72 2.06 20.34
C ASP A 229 10.89 1.89 19.06
N PRO A 230 9.60 2.22 19.12
CA PRO A 230 8.81 2.55 20.30
C PRO A 230 8.60 1.34 21.22
N ILE A 231 8.62 1.59 22.53
CA ILE A 231 8.37 0.53 23.51
C ILE A 231 6.87 0.22 23.52
N PRO A 232 6.49 -1.04 23.26
CA PRO A 232 5.08 -1.46 23.30
C PRO A 232 4.54 -1.46 24.74
N SER A 233 3.23 -1.39 24.88
CA SER A 233 2.54 -1.57 26.16
C SER A 233 2.72 -3.00 26.69
N ASP A 234 2.50 -3.20 27.99
CA ASP A 234 2.64 -4.50 28.63
C ASP A 234 1.74 -5.56 27.97
N GLY A 235 2.31 -6.72 27.69
CA GLY A 235 1.64 -7.84 27.04
C GLY A 235 1.37 -7.68 25.54
N VAL A 236 1.76 -6.56 24.92
CA VAL A 236 1.56 -6.27 23.51
C VAL A 236 2.81 -6.61 22.70
N LEU A 237 2.64 -7.20 21.52
CA LEU A 237 3.71 -7.36 20.54
C LEU A 237 3.74 -6.15 19.60
N MET A 238 4.90 -5.56 19.38
CA MET A 238 5.11 -4.56 18.35
C MET A 238 5.79 -5.20 17.14
N ILE A 239 5.14 -5.13 15.99
CA ILE A 239 5.67 -5.60 14.71
C ILE A 239 6.18 -4.38 13.94
N HIS A 240 7.42 -4.44 13.47
CA HIS A 240 8.06 -3.41 12.66
C HIS A 240 8.29 -3.96 11.25
N PRO A 241 7.38 -3.79 10.29
CA PRO A 241 7.63 -4.17 8.91
C PRO A 241 8.78 -3.32 8.32
N PHE A 242 9.59 -3.92 7.46
CA PHE A 242 10.58 -3.18 6.70
C PHE A 242 9.90 -2.26 5.67
N GLY A 243 8.77 -2.72 5.11
CA GLY A 243 7.95 -1.97 4.16
C GLY A 243 8.68 -1.68 2.86
N ARG A 244 9.68 -2.48 2.54
CA ARG A 244 10.52 -2.33 1.35
C ARG A 244 11.12 -0.93 1.19
N TYR A 245 11.78 -0.44 2.27
CA TYR A 245 12.56 0.78 2.27
C TYR A 245 11.72 2.07 2.37
N CYS A 246 11.96 3.05 1.49
CA CYS A 246 11.53 4.45 1.65
C CYS A 246 10.38 4.81 0.71
N ASN A 247 9.24 4.12 0.85
CA ASN A 247 8.09 4.22 -0.06
C ASN A 247 6.74 4.44 0.66
N ALA A 248 6.74 4.83 1.94
CA ALA A 248 5.54 5.00 2.77
C ALA A 248 4.65 3.75 2.83
N ASN A 249 5.24 2.56 2.75
CA ASN A 249 4.52 1.28 2.66
C ASN A 249 3.49 1.26 1.53
N LYS A 250 3.80 1.88 0.39
CA LYS A 250 2.98 1.86 -0.82
C LYS A 250 3.44 0.76 -1.77
N LEU A 251 2.57 0.33 -2.67
CA LEU A 251 2.83 -0.71 -3.68
C LEU A 251 3.43 -1.99 -3.06
N ALA A 252 4.62 -2.42 -3.49
CA ALA A 252 5.28 -3.60 -2.92
C ALA A 252 5.51 -3.47 -1.41
N GLY A 253 5.65 -2.26 -0.86
CA GLY A 253 5.77 -2.01 0.57
C GLY A 253 4.48 -2.26 1.35
N GLU A 254 3.32 -2.09 0.72
CA GLU A 254 2.02 -2.45 1.28
C GLU A 254 1.89 -3.98 1.40
N ILE A 255 2.21 -4.70 0.31
CA ILE A 255 2.19 -6.16 0.31
C ILE A 255 3.18 -6.72 1.34
N ASP A 256 4.40 -6.17 1.39
CA ASP A 256 5.42 -6.53 2.38
C ASP A 256 4.92 -6.39 3.83
N THR A 257 4.22 -5.29 4.12
CA THR A 257 3.63 -5.05 5.44
C THR A 257 2.59 -6.11 5.79
N ILE A 258 1.71 -6.44 4.85
CA ILE A 258 0.67 -7.46 5.04
C ILE A 258 1.30 -8.85 5.19
N GLU A 259 2.28 -9.21 4.35
CA GLU A 259 2.99 -10.50 4.43
C GLU A 259 3.78 -10.64 5.76
N ALA A 260 4.42 -9.57 6.24
CA ALA A 260 5.10 -9.57 7.54
C ALA A 260 4.13 -9.81 8.70
N ILE A 261 2.96 -9.18 8.67
CA ILE A 261 1.90 -9.39 9.67
C ILE A 261 1.38 -10.82 9.63
N GLU A 262 1.07 -11.34 8.43
CA GLU A 262 0.58 -12.72 8.25
C GLU A 262 1.60 -13.74 8.75
N HIS A 263 2.89 -13.51 8.45
CA HIS A 263 3.97 -14.34 8.97
C HIS A 263 4.05 -14.26 10.50
N ALA A 264 3.97 -13.06 11.09
CA ALA A 264 4.01 -12.88 12.54
C ALA A 264 2.80 -13.56 13.24
N VAL A 265 1.59 -13.41 12.69
CA VAL A 265 0.37 -14.10 13.19
C VAL A 265 0.57 -15.63 13.19
N GLY A 266 1.17 -16.18 12.14
CA GLY A 266 1.48 -17.62 12.05
C GLY A 266 2.60 -18.09 13.00
N GLN A 267 3.44 -17.18 13.51
CA GLN A 267 4.58 -17.52 14.39
C GLN A 267 4.33 -17.27 15.87
N TYR A 268 3.44 -16.31 16.19
CA TYR A 268 3.17 -15.85 17.54
C TYR A 268 1.67 -15.97 17.83
N SER A 269 1.32 -16.08 19.10
CA SER A 269 -0.08 -16.13 19.53
C SER A 269 -0.74 -14.75 19.42
N ILE A 270 -0.86 -14.25 18.18
CA ILE A 270 -1.54 -12.98 17.87
C ILE A 270 -2.96 -13.30 17.41
N ASP A 271 -3.93 -12.60 17.99
CA ASP A 271 -5.29 -12.60 17.52
C ASP A 271 -5.42 -11.64 16.32
N PRO A 272 -5.79 -12.12 15.11
CA PRO A 272 -5.92 -11.26 13.93
C PRO A 272 -6.94 -10.12 14.09
N GLN A 273 -7.89 -10.25 15.02
CA GLN A 273 -8.89 -9.21 15.32
C GLN A 273 -8.37 -8.15 16.30
N ARG A 274 -7.17 -8.34 16.86
CA ARG A 274 -6.57 -7.45 17.87
C ARG A 274 -5.26 -6.83 17.39
N ILE A 275 -5.24 -6.38 16.13
CA ILE A 275 -4.08 -5.73 15.53
C ILE A 275 -4.39 -4.24 15.34
N ALA A 276 -3.52 -3.36 15.88
CA ALA A 276 -3.58 -1.91 15.61
C ALA A 276 -2.55 -1.52 14.55
N ILE A 277 -2.94 -0.61 13.64
CA ILE A 277 -2.00 -0.01 12.69
C ILE A 277 -1.54 1.37 13.19
N ARG A 278 -0.23 1.57 13.29
CA ARG A 278 0.39 2.75 13.89
C ARG A 278 1.55 3.24 13.03
N GLY A 279 1.89 4.51 13.14
CA GLY A 279 3.09 5.06 12.51
C GLY A 279 3.22 6.55 12.71
N PHE A 280 4.42 7.08 12.45
CA PHE A 280 4.73 8.49 12.56
C PHE A 280 5.49 8.97 11.32
N SER A 281 5.26 10.22 10.89
CA SER A 281 5.87 10.79 9.70
C SER A 281 5.51 9.98 8.43
N MET A 282 6.46 9.51 7.64
CA MET A 282 6.21 8.58 6.54
C MET A 282 5.38 7.35 7.00
N GLY A 283 5.64 6.83 8.21
CA GLY A 283 4.84 5.76 8.80
C GLY A 283 3.42 6.19 9.16
N GLY A 284 3.20 7.47 9.47
CA GLY A 284 1.87 8.05 9.67
C GLY A 284 1.06 8.05 8.37
N ALA A 285 1.71 8.35 7.23
CA ALA A 285 1.09 8.21 5.91
C ALA A 285 0.72 6.76 5.61
N ALA A 286 1.62 5.81 5.93
CA ALA A 286 1.33 4.39 5.82
C ALA A 286 0.12 3.98 6.68
N ALA A 287 0.04 4.44 7.93
CA ALA A 287 -1.09 4.15 8.81
C ALA A 287 -2.40 4.71 8.27
N TRP A 288 -2.38 5.90 7.65
CA TRP A 288 -3.56 6.48 6.98
C TRP A 288 -4.08 5.59 5.85
N HIS A 289 -3.25 5.29 4.84
CA HIS A 289 -3.76 4.53 3.69
C HIS A 289 -4.10 3.08 4.04
N LEU A 290 -3.34 2.42 4.91
CA LEU A 290 -3.66 1.07 5.38
C LEU A 290 -4.97 1.04 6.18
N ALA A 291 -5.28 2.10 6.95
CA ALA A 291 -6.54 2.22 7.67
C ALA A 291 -7.75 2.34 6.73
N VAL A 292 -7.65 3.19 5.70
CA VAL A 292 -8.79 3.40 4.78
C VAL A 292 -8.98 2.27 3.77
N HIS A 293 -7.90 1.56 3.38
CA HIS A 293 -7.95 0.45 2.43
C HIS A 293 -8.42 -0.86 3.06
N TYR A 294 -8.07 -1.09 4.34
CA TYR A 294 -8.35 -2.32 5.07
C TYR A 294 -9.04 -2.03 6.42
N PRO A 295 -10.20 -1.34 6.42
CA PRO A 295 -10.81 -0.84 7.65
C PRO A 295 -11.25 -1.93 8.62
N ASP A 296 -11.42 -3.16 8.14
CA ASP A 296 -11.83 -4.33 8.90
C ASP A 296 -10.65 -5.20 9.40
N ARG A 297 -9.41 -4.82 9.03
CA ARG A 297 -8.21 -5.58 9.41
C ARG A 297 -7.62 -5.11 10.75
N TRP A 298 -8.02 -3.95 11.21
CA TRP A 298 -7.49 -3.30 12.41
C TRP A 298 -8.59 -3.05 13.44
N PHE A 299 -8.29 -3.25 14.72
CA PHE A 299 -9.22 -2.79 15.76
C PHE A 299 -9.07 -1.29 16.01
N ALA A 300 -7.93 -0.69 15.69
CA ALA A 300 -7.68 0.74 15.78
C ALA A 300 -6.55 1.19 14.85
N ALA A 301 -6.57 2.48 14.46
CA ALA A 301 -5.50 3.15 13.71
C ALA A 301 -4.98 4.37 14.47
N THR A 302 -3.64 4.57 14.46
CA THR A 302 -3.02 5.77 15.05
C THR A 302 -2.01 6.41 14.10
N PRO A 303 -2.49 7.12 13.06
CA PRO A 303 -1.63 7.85 12.14
C PRO A 303 -1.09 9.13 12.79
N GLY A 304 0.24 9.28 12.87
CA GLY A 304 0.90 10.43 13.47
C GLY A 304 1.67 11.26 12.45
N ALA A 305 1.36 12.54 12.32
CA ALA A 305 2.11 13.55 11.57
C ALA A 305 2.66 13.08 10.21
N GLY A 306 1.86 12.33 9.45
CA GLY A 306 2.14 11.89 8.09
C GLY A 306 1.51 12.81 7.05
N PHE A 307 1.51 12.38 5.79
CA PHE A 307 0.65 12.98 4.75
C PHE A 307 -0.54 12.04 4.49
N SER A 308 -1.67 12.62 4.09
CA SER A 308 -2.90 11.86 3.81
C SER A 308 -3.33 11.94 2.35
N GLU A 309 -2.72 12.83 1.57
CA GLU A 309 -3.01 13.05 0.16
C GLU A 309 -1.80 13.69 -0.55
N THR A 310 -1.85 13.76 -1.87
CA THR A 310 -0.74 14.20 -2.71
C THR A 310 -0.73 15.71 -2.98
N PRO A 311 -1.81 16.35 -3.49
CA PRO A 311 -1.71 17.71 -4.02
C PRO A 311 -1.46 18.79 -2.95
N GLU A 312 -2.26 18.87 -1.90
CA GLU A 312 -2.07 19.89 -0.88
C GLU A 312 -0.82 19.66 -0.04
N PHE A 313 -0.44 18.38 0.17
CA PHE A 313 0.82 18.09 0.86
C PHE A 313 2.02 18.63 0.08
N LEU A 314 2.11 18.38 -1.22
CA LEU A 314 3.22 18.88 -2.04
C LEU A 314 3.23 20.40 -2.12
N LYS A 315 2.06 21.04 -2.23
CA LYS A 315 1.91 22.48 -2.25
C LYS A 315 2.33 23.14 -0.94
N VAL A 316 1.85 22.64 0.20
CA VAL A 316 2.12 23.25 1.52
C VAL A 316 3.52 22.90 2.02
N PHE A 317 3.94 21.64 1.86
CA PHE A 317 5.20 21.16 2.41
C PHE A 317 6.42 21.53 1.55
N GLN A 318 6.31 21.39 0.23
CA GLN A 318 7.39 21.66 -0.72
C GLN A 318 7.24 22.96 -1.52
N SER A 319 6.08 23.63 -1.46
CA SER A 319 5.74 24.77 -2.33
C SER A 319 5.79 24.40 -3.82
N GLU A 320 5.34 23.19 -4.17
CA GLU A 320 5.33 22.68 -5.54
C GLU A 320 4.11 23.20 -6.30
N GLU A 321 4.32 23.72 -7.51
CA GLU A 321 3.25 24.01 -8.47
C GLU A 321 3.01 22.77 -9.32
N LEU A 322 1.90 22.07 -9.05
CA LEU A 322 1.53 20.84 -9.73
C LEU A 322 0.94 21.11 -11.11
N LYS A 323 1.39 20.33 -12.11
CA LYS A 323 0.85 20.34 -13.48
C LYS A 323 0.70 18.87 -13.94
N PRO A 324 -0.21 18.11 -13.30
CA PRO A 324 -0.39 16.69 -13.62
C PRO A 324 -1.12 16.53 -14.96
N TYR A 325 -0.90 15.36 -15.58
CA TYR A 325 -1.85 14.86 -16.56
C TYR A 325 -3.16 14.48 -15.83
N TRP A 326 -4.28 14.55 -16.53
CA TRP A 326 -5.60 14.22 -15.97
C TRP A 326 -5.68 12.80 -15.39
N PHE A 327 -4.95 11.85 -15.95
CA PHE A 327 -4.90 10.48 -15.45
C PHE A 327 -4.05 10.37 -14.17
N GLU A 328 -3.05 11.24 -13.97
CA GLU A 328 -2.31 11.28 -12.70
C GLU A 328 -3.22 11.68 -11.54
N GLU A 329 -4.11 12.67 -11.74
CA GLU A 329 -5.08 13.09 -10.72
C GLU A 329 -6.02 11.95 -10.32
N LYS A 330 -6.44 11.11 -11.29
CA LYS A 330 -7.21 9.90 -11.00
C LYS A 330 -6.37 8.86 -10.23
N LEU A 331 -5.12 8.65 -10.62
CA LEU A 331 -4.23 7.67 -10.00
C LEU A 331 -3.80 8.06 -8.57
N TRP A 332 -3.74 9.35 -8.23
CA TRP A 332 -3.51 9.78 -6.85
C TRP A 332 -4.56 9.21 -5.89
N GLN A 333 -5.80 9.05 -6.35
CA GLN A 333 -6.87 8.48 -5.54
C GLN A 333 -6.57 7.07 -5.00
N LEU A 334 -5.59 6.36 -5.59
CA LEU A 334 -5.17 5.06 -5.03
C LEU A 334 -4.67 5.20 -3.59
N TYR A 335 -3.95 6.30 -3.26
CA TYR A 335 -3.37 6.51 -1.93
C TYR A 335 -3.81 7.81 -1.25
N ASP A 336 -4.61 8.65 -1.91
CA ASP A 336 -5.16 9.86 -1.32
C ASP A 336 -6.35 9.51 -0.42
N CYS A 337 -6.11 9.47 0.89
CA CYS A 337 -7.05 8.99 1.90
C CYS A 337 -8.37 9.78 2.01
N PRO A 338 -8.45 11.10 1.67
CA PRO A 338 -9.71 11.84 1.76
C PRO A 338 -10.86 11.25 0.95
N VAL A 339 -10.57 10.62 -0.21
CA VAL A 339 -11.62 9.99 -1.03
C VAL A 339 -12.21 8.71 -0.39
N TRP A 340 -11.47 8.13 0.55
CA TRP A 340 -11.82 6.92 1.29
C TRP A 340 -12.28 7.20 2.73
N VAL A 341 -12.42 8.46 3.12
CA VAL A 341 -12.59 8.88 4.52
C VAL A 341 -13.78 8.21 5.22
N ARG A 342 -14.84 7.83 4.48
CA ARG A 342 -15.98 7.07 5.03
C ARG A 342 -15.57 5.77 5.71
N ASN A 343 -14.53 5.12 5.21
CA ASN A 343 -14.07 3.83 5.74
C ASN A 343 -13.55 3.95 7.17
N ILE A 344 -13.05 5.13 7.57
CA ILE A 344 -12.61 5.39 8.95
C ILE A 344 -13.78 5.35 9.95
N ARG A 345 -15.02 5.57 9.51
CA ARG A 345 -16.17 5.43 10.40
C ARG A 345 -16.33 4.03 10.99
N MET A 346 -15.83 3.02 10.27
CA MET A 346 -15.82 1.63 10.72
C MET A 346 -14.65 1.31 11.67
N LEU A 347 -13.63 2.18 11.70
CA LEU A 347 -12.36 1.93 12.38
C LEU A 347 -12.03 3.04 13.38
N PRO A 348 -11.98 2.76 14.68
CA PRO A 348 -11.50 3.73 15.67
C PRO A 348 -10.14 4.29 15.28
N THR A 349 -10.09 5.60 15.00
CA THR A 349 -8.89 6.27 14.52
C THR A 349 -8.52 7.45 15.41
N ILE A 350 -7.27 7.49 15.85
CA ILE A 350 -6.70 8.52 16.71
C ILE A 350 -5.54 9.17 15.96
N ALA A 351 -5.78 10.28 15.28
CA ALA A 351 -4.74 11.05 14.64
C ALA A 351 -3.90 11.82 15.67
N TYR A 352 -2.62 12.01 15.36
CA TYR A 352 -1.71 12.79 16.18
C TYR A 352 -0.90 13.78 15.35
N SER A 353 -0.64 14.98 15.91
CA SER A 353 0.28 15.98 15.35
C SER A 353 0.85 16.89 16.44
N GLY A 354 2.04 17.42 16.21
CA GLY A 354 2.49 18.59 16.94
C GLY A 354 1.77 19.86 16.46
N GLU A 355 1.55 20.83 17.36
CA GLU A 355 0.82 22.07 17.05
C GLU A 355 1.53 22.90 15.97
N ILE A 356 2.86 22.96 16.00
CA ILE A 356 3.70 23.71 15.05
C ILE A 356 4.31 22.82 13.95
N ASP A 357 3.87 21.58 13.83
CA ASP A 357 4.28 20.67 12.77
C ASP A 357 3.52 20.98 11.46
N LYS A 358 4.26 21.22 10.36
CA LYS A 358 3.65 21.41 9.05
C LYS A 358 2.82 20.22 8.58
N GLN A 359 3.16 19.00 9.01
CA GLN A 359 2.43 17.79 8.66
C GLN A 359 1.14 17.59 9.46
N LYS A 360 0.81 18.51 10.39
CA LYS A 360 -0.52 18.58 11.01
C LYS A 360 -1.64 18.72 9.96
N GLN A 361 -1.34 19.36 8.85
CA GLN A 361 -2.21 19.53 7.68
C GLN A 361 -2.87 18.20 7.24
N ALA A 362 -2.20 17.07 7.32
CA ALA A 362 -2.76 15.78 6.92
C ALA A 362 -4.00 15.38 7.75
N ALA A 363 -3.92 15.51 9.07
CA ALA A 363 -5.05 15.22 9.96
C ALA A 363 -6.16 16.27 9.82
N ASP A 364 -5.79 17.54 9.59
CA ASP A 364 -6.77 18.63 9.36
C ASP A 364 -7.57 18.37 8.08
N ILE A 365 -6.94 17.89 6.99
CA ILE A 365 -7.63 17.52 5.74
C ILE A 365 -8.57 16.34 5.97
N MET A 366 -8.14 15.30 6.69
CA MET A 366 -8.99 14.15 6.99
C MET A 366 -10.19 14.54 7.85
N ALA A 367 -10.00 15.41 8.86
CA ALA A 367 -11.09 15.96 9.67
C ALA A 367 -12.05 16.81 8.84
N HIS A 368 -11.53 17.66 7.95
CA HIS A 368 -12.37 18.43 7.03
C HIS A 368 -13.17 17.53 6.09
N SER A 369 -12.54 16.49 5.54
CA SER A 369 -13.19 15.54 4.64
C SER A 369 -14.31 14.76 5.35
N SER A 370 -14.14 14.36 6.61
CA SER A 370 -15.19 13.69 7.39
C SER A 370 -16.41 14.58 7.65
N TRP A 371 -16.20 15.89 7.83
CA TRP A 371 -17.29 16.86 7.98
C TRP A 371 -18.03 17.18 6.68
N ASN A 372 -17.39 17.00 5.52
CA ASN A 372 -18.01 17.22 4.21
C ASN A 372 -18.81 16.04 3.69
N LEU A 373 -18.79 14.90 4.39
CA LEU A 373 -19.64 13.75 4.08
C LEU A 373 -21.14 14.11 4.18
N PRO A 374 -22.06 13.35 3.55
CA PRO A 374 -23.46 13.41 3.83
C PRO A 374 -23.73 13.36 5.33
N LYS A 375 -24.78 14.06 5.79
CA LYS A 375 -25.05 14.28 7.23
C LYS A 375 -25.06 12.96 8.05
N GLU A 376 -25.58 11.91 7.48
CA GLU A 376 -25.70 10.57 8.08
C GLU A 376 -24.37 9.84 8.23
N ASP A 377 -23.36 10.22 7.44
CA ASP A 377 -22.03 9.61 7.45
C ASP A 377 -20.97 10.48 8.16
N ARG A 378 -21.34 11.72 8.56
CA ARG A 378 -20.41 12.64 9.25
C ARG A 378 -19.96 12.07 10.58
N PHE A 379 -18.69 12.30 10.88
CA PHE A 379 -18.12 11.98 12.19
C PHE A 379 -17.02 12.96 12.55
N GLU A 380 -16.71 13.05 13.83
CA GLU A 380 -15.61 13.84 14.34
C GLU A 380 -14.37 12.96 14.45
N LEU A 381 -13.30 13.34 13.72
CA LEU A 381 -12.03 12.66 13.82
C LEU A 381 -11.34 13.02 15.14
N THR A 382 -10.99 12.03 15.96
CA THR A 382 -10.18 12.25 17.14
C THR A 382 -8.77 12.66 16.72
N HIS A 383 -8.40 13.93 16.97
CA HIS A 383 -7.09 14.48 16.66
C HIS A 383 -6.42 15.01 17.93
N ILE A 384 -5.37 14.34 18.39
CA ILE A 384 -4.54 14.77 19.52
C ILE A 384 -3.45 15.71 18.99
N VAL A 385 -3.50 16.96 19.41
CA VAL A 385 -2.52 18.00 19.03
C VAL A 385 -1.68 18.34 20.26
N ALA A 386 -0.37 18.03 20.18
CA ALA A 386 0.56 18.36 21.29
C ALA A 386 0.98 19.84 21.25
N PRO A 387 0.73 20.63 22.31
CA PRO A 387 1.06 22.04 22.33
C PRO A 387 2.58 22.31 22.13
N ASN A 388 2.91 23.38 21.40
CA ASN A 388 4.29 23.84 21.15
C ASN A 388 5.24 22.73 20.63
N THR A 389 4.70 21.66 20.05
CA THR A 389 5.46 20.50 19.58
C THR A 389 5.64 20.60 18.07
N ALA A 390 6.87 20.43 17.59
CA ALA A 390 7.21 20.30 16.19
C ALA A 390 7.04 18.84 15.71
N HIS A 391 7.83 18.40 14.74
CA HIS A 391 7.75 17.04 14.16
C HIS A 391 8.32 15.98 15.13
N SER A 392 7.60 15.69 16.21
CA SER A 392 7.94 14.66 17.21
C SER A 392 6.69 14.24 17.97
N ILE A 393 6.75 13.10 18.67
CA ILE A 393 5.66 12.63 19.53
C ILE A 393 5.96 13.04 20.97
N SER A 394 5.08 13.82 21.62
CA SER A 394 5.24 14.14 23.04
C SER A 394 4.95 12.91 23.93
N ALA A 395 5.58 12.87 25.10
CA ALA A 395 5.39 11.78 26.04
C ALA A 395 3.92 11.66 26.51
N GLU A 396 3.27 12.80 26.74
CA GLU A 396 1.87 12.89 27.17
C GLU A 396 0.93 12.37 26.07
N ALA A 397 1.18 12.77 24.81
CA ALA A 397 0.38 12.28 23.67
C ALA A 397 0.55 10.77 23.48
N LYS A 398 1.79 10.25 23.60
CA LYS A 398 2.03 8.81 23.55
C LYS A 398 1.25 8.07 24.64
N GLN A 399 1.28 8.54 25.87
CA GLN A 399 0.54 7.95 26.99
C GLN A 399 -0.98 7.95 26.73
N GLU A 400 -1.52 9.06 26.22
CA GLU A 400 -2.96 9.17 25.92
C GLU A 400 -3.37 8.26 24.77
N ILE A 401 -2.57 8.15 23.70
CA ILE A 401 -2.81 7.20 22.60
C ILE A 401 -2.78 5.77 23.14
N ASP A 402 -1.78 5.38 23.92
CA ASP A 402 -1.64 4.03 24.47
C ASP A 402 -2.82 3.71 25.43
N ARG A 403 -3.25 4.69 26.23
CA ARG A 403 -4.45 4.57 27.10
C ARG A 403 -5.72 4.33 26.29
N ARG A 404 -5.94 5.09 25.20
CA ARG A 404 -7.11 4.91 24.32
C ARG A 404 -7.08 3.57 23.61
N LEU A 405 -5.94 3.16 23.08
CA LEU A 405 -5.78 1.85 22.44
C LEU A 405 -6.10 0.70 23.41
N LYS A 406 -5.75 0.84 24.70
CA LYS A 406 -6.10 -0.14 25.71
C LYS A 406 -7.61 -0.22 25.96
N LEU A 407 -8.33 0.88 25.86
CA LEU A 407 -9.80 0.93 26.00
C LEU A 407 -10.53 0.41 24.75
N LEU A 408 -9.93 0.56 23.58
CA LEU A 408 -10.48 0.12 22.29
C LEU A 408 -10.18 -1.35 22.00
N ASP A 409 -9.21 -1.95 22.70
CA ASP A 409 -8.85 -3.35 22.52
C ASP A 409 -10.04 -4.26 22.86
N PRO A 410 -10.57 -5.05 21.90
CA PRO A 410 -11.75 -5.89 22.13
C PRO A 410 -11.52 -7.03 23.14
N GLY A 411 -10.27 -7.29 23.53
CA GLY A 411 -9.95 -8.41 24.41
C GLY A 411 -10.04 -9.75 23.68
N SER A 412 -10.25 -10.82 24.44
CA SER A 412 -10.34 -12.19 23.90
C SER A 412 -11.78 -12.62 23.53
N GLU A 413 -12.75 -11.75 23.73
CA GLU A 413 -14.13 -12.05 23.36
C GLU A 413 -14.28 -11.99 21.83
N PRO A 414 -15.07 -12.88 21.22
CA PRO A 414 -15.33 -12.82 19.79
C PRO A 414 -15.91 -11.47 19.38
N THR A 415 -15.32 -10.83 18.41
CA THR A 415 -15.83 -9.55 17.89
C THR A 415 -17.16 -9.81 17.17
N GLU A 416 -18.21 -9.10 17.56
CA GLU A 416 -19.49 -9.16 16.86
C GLU A 416 -19.35 -8.61 15.44
N LEU A 417 -20.08 -9.21 14.50
CA LEU A 417 -20.13 -8.70 13.13
C LEU A 417 -20.82 -7.32 13.13
N PRO A 418 -20.26 -6.33 12.42
CA PRO A 418 -20.89 -5.01 12.35
C PRO A 418 -22.24 -5.10 11.65
N THR A 419 -23.21 -4.39 12.20
CA THR A 419 -24.61 -4.40 11.77
C THR A 419 -25.02 -3.17 10.97
N ASP A 420 -24.28 -2.08 11.04
CA ASP A 420 -24.52 -0.83 10.31
C ASP A 420 -23.16 -0.19 9.93
N PHE A 421 -22.87 -0.17 8.63
CA PHE A 421 -21.67 0.48 8.12
C PHE A 421 -21.82 0.90 6.65
N THR A 422 -20.95 1.83 6.22
CA THR A 422 -20.81 2.23 4.82
C THR A 422 -19.38 1.98 4.38
N PHE A 423 -19.23 1.21 3.30
CA PHE A 423 -17.94 0.96 2.67
C PHE A 423 -17.82 1.73 1.36
N THR A 424 -16.68 2.40 1.15
CA THR A 424 -16.37 3.18 -0.06
C THR A 424 -15.13 2.63 -0.74
N THR A 425 -15.18 2.55 -2.08
CA THR A 425 -14.01 2.23 -2.91
C THR A 425 -13.98 3.10 -4.18
N THR A 426 -12.81 3.26 -4.78
CA THR A 426 -12.59 3.86 -6.10
C THR A 426 -12.09 2.83 -7.11
N THR A 427 -11.64 1.68 -6.63
CA THR A 427 -11.04 0.61 -7.43
C THR A 427 -11.27 -0.75 -6.80
N LEU A 428 -11.44 -1.78 -7.64
CA LEU A 428 -11.63 -3.15 -7.14
C LEU A 428 -10.36 -3.75 -6.49
N ARG A 429 -9.25 -3.02 -6.45
CA ARG A 429 -8.08 -3.40 -5.65
C ARG A 429 -8.42 -3.51 -4.16
N TYR A 430 -9.22 -2.58 -3.64
CA TYR A 430 -9.71 -2.53 -2.27
C TYR A 430 -11.23 -2.62 -2.30
N ASN A 431 -11.74 -3.82 -2.57
CA ASN A 431 -13.14 -4.04 -2.90
C ASN A 431 -13.98 -4.60 -1.75
N ARG A 432 -13.39 -4.81 -0.55
CA ARG A 432 -14.04 -5.51 0.55
C ARG A 432 -13.88 -4.79 1.89
N ALA A 433 -14.95 -4.83 2.69
CA ALA A 433 -14.91 -4.54 4.12
C ALA A 433 -15.89 -5.46 4.86
N HIS A 434 -15.41 -6.09 5.94
CA HIS A 434 -16.17 -7.05 6.74
C HIS A 434 -16.75 -8.18 5.88
N TRP A 435 -18.07 -8.24 5.80
CA TRP A 435 -18.82 -9.30 5.10
C TRP A 435 -19.45 -8.83 3.78
N ILE A 436 -19.08 -7.64 3.30
CA ILE A 436 -19.52 -7.11 2.00
C ILE A 436 -18.32 -6.96 1.05
N SER A 437 -18.50 -7.33 -0.21
CA SER A 437 -17.57 -6.99 -1.28
C SER A 437 -18.30 -6.33 -2.45
N ILE A 438 -17.69 -5.30 -3.03
CA ILE A 438 -18.10 -4.70 -4.30
C ILE A 438 -17.33 -5.44 -5.40
N ASP A 439 -18.03 -6.20 -6.24
CA ASP A 439 -17.42 -7.10 -7.21
C ASP A 439 -17.30 -6.46 -8.60
N ALA A 440 -18.14 -5.46 -8.89
CA ALA A 440 -18.09 -4.72 -10.15
C ALA A 440 -18.54 -3.26 -9.94
N LEU A 441 -17.84 -2.36 -10.62
CA LEU A 441 -18.12 -0.94 -10.67
C LEU A 441 -18.68 -0.59 -12.05
N LYS A 442 -19.37 0.55 -12.14
CA LYS A 442 -19.74 1.19 -13.39
C LYS A 442 -18.55 1.93 -14.02
N GLU A 443 -17.66 2.46 -13.17
CA GLU A 443 -16.45 3.17 -13.57
C GLU A 443 -15.45 3.18 -12.41
N HIS A 444 -14.19 2.76 -12.67
CA HIS A 444 -13.07 2.94 -11.75
C HIS A 444 -12.69 4.42 -11.59
N TRP A 445 -12.06 4.74 -10.47
CA TRP A 445 -11.58 6.08 -10.11
C TRP A 445 -12.72 7.08 -9.88
N VAL A 446 -13.91 6.57 -9.56
CA VAL A 446 -15.06 7.35 -9.06
C VAL A 446 -15.43 6.79 -7.69
N PRO A 447 -15.34 7.59 -6.62
CA PRO A 447 -15.69 7.12 -5.27
C PRO A 447 -17.12 6.58 -5.25
N THR A 448 -17.28 5.33 -4.86
CA THR A 448 -18.54 4.61 -4.90
C THR A 448 -18.72 3.84 -3.59
N SER A 449 -19.92 3.87 -3.02
CA SER A 449 -20.20 3.33 -1.70
C SER A 449 -21.31 2.29 -1.72
N ILE A 450 -21.29 1.46 -0.69
CA ILE A 450 -22.38 0.56 -0.35
C ILE A 450 -22.66 0.67 1.15
N ARG A 451 -23.89 0.98 1.52
CA ARG A 451 -24.34 1.00 2.91
C ARG A 451 -25.11 -0.27 3.23
N VAL A 452 -24.87 -0.81 4.40
CA VAL A 452 -25.57 -1.98 4.90
C VAL A 452 -26.08 -1.72 6.31
N ASN A 453 -27.28 -2.25 6.59
CA ASN A 453 -27.89 -2.25 7.92
C ASN A 453 -28.58 -3.57 8.14
N THR A 454 -28.42 -4.16 9.33
CA THR A 454 -28.99 -5.46 9.67
C THR A 454 -29.93 -5.39 10.86
N SER A 455 -30.96 -6.22 10.86
CA SER A 455 -31.88 -6.37 11.98
C SER A 455 -32.41 -7.80 12.06
N LEU A 456 -32.57 -8.31 13.30
CA LEU A 456 -33.26 -9.58 13.55
C LEU A 456 -34.75 -9.33 13.70
N TYR A 457 -35.59 -10.13 13.04
CA TYR A 457 -37.04 -10.06 13.14
C TYR A 457 -37.71 -11.40 12.85
N LEU A 458 -38.97 -11.52 13.25
CA LEU A 458 -39.82 -12.66 12.87
C LEU A 458 -40.54 -12.34 11.56
N ASP A 459 -40.20 -13.07 10.52
CA ASP A 459 -40.82 -12.87 9.21
C ASP A 459 -42.18 -13.51 9.13
N LYS A 460 -43.22 -12.67 8.93
CA LYS A 460 -44.60 -13.12 8.78
C LYS A 460 -44.85 -13.91 7.48
N LYS A 461 -44.08 -13.62 6.42
CA LYS A 461 -44.17 -14.33 5.14
C LYS A 461 -43.62 -15.75 5.21
N LEU A 462 -42.72 -16.02 6.16
CA LEU A 462 -42.12 -17.32 6.40
C LEU A 462 -42.78 -18.07 7.58
N THR A 463 -44.08 -17.84 7.84
CA THR A 463 -44.86 -18.52 8.88
C THR A 463 -44.23 -18.47 10.29
N GLY A 464 -43.67 -17.32 10.66
CA GLY A 464 -43.06 -17.10 11.98
C GLY A 464 -41.63 -17.66 12.12
N THR A 465 -40.96 -18.05 11.04
CA THR A 465 -39.55 -18.43 11.07
C THR A 465 -38.72 -17.22 11.41
N GLN A 466 -37.79 -17.39 12.35
CA GLN A 466 -36.82 -16.34 12.67
C GLN A 466 -35.94 -16.07 11.47
N SER A 467 -35.89 -14.82 11.01
CA SER A 467 -35.06 -14.34 9.91
C SER A 467 -34.28 -13.15 10.40
N PHE A 468 -33.14 -12.89 9.75
CA PHE A 468 -32.52 -11.58 9.89
C PHE A 468 -32.57 -10.85 8.54
N GLY A 469 -32.86 -9.55 8.62
CA GLY A 469 -32.95 -8.68 7.45
C GLY A 469 -31.66 -7.92 7.24
N ILE A 470 -31.25 -7.83 5.99
CA ILE A 470 -30.17 -6.96 5.56
C ILE A 470 -30.74 -5.95 4.57
N ARG A 471 -30.70 -4.69 4.95
CA ARG A 471 -30.93 -3.58 4.05
C ARG A 471 -29.59 -3.18 3.40
N VAL A 472 -29.57 -3.20 2.08
CA VAL A 472 -28.38 -2.81 1.29
C VAL A 472 -28.72 -1.60 0.43
N GLU A 473 -27.88 -0.58 0.47
CA GLU A 473 -28.04 0.64 -0.31
C GLU A 473 -26.75 0.88 -1.14
N PRO A 474 -26.64 0.27 -2.34
CA PRO A 474 -25.50 0.54 -3.23
C PRO A 474 -25.69 1.87 -3.95
N ASP A 475 -24.60 2.67 -4.05
CA ASP A 475 -24.55 3.82 -4.94
C ASP A 475 -24.78 3.37 -6.41
N PRO A 476 -25.24 4.27 -7.31
CA PRO A 476 -25.40 3.93 -8.73
C PRO A 476 -24.12 3.50 -9.48
N GLY A 477 -22.97 3.70 -8.86
CA GLY A 477 -21.66 3.24 -9.34
C GLY A 477 -21.38 1.77 -9.06
N VAL A 478 -22.09 1.11 -8.13
CA VAL A 478 -21.99 -0.31 -7.85
C VAL A 478 -22.87 -1.07 -8.85
N THR A 479 -22.34 -2.08 -9.53
CA THR A 479 -23.08 -2.92 -10.47
C THR A 479 -23.16 -4.38 -10.05
N GLN A 480 -22.29 -4.82 -9.12
CA GLN A 480 -22.35 -6.14 -8.51
C GLN A 480 -21.73 -6.09 -7.12
N PHE A 481 -22.36 -6.79 -6.17
CA PHE A 481 -21.80 -6.98 -4.83
C PHE A 481 -22.10 -8.37 -4.30
N THR A 482 -21.30 -8.82 -3.31
CA THR A 482 -21.49 -10.09 -2.62
C THR A 482 -21.58 -9.85 -1.11
N ILE A 483 -22.53 -10.51 -0.49
CA ILE A 483 -22.66 -10.72 0.96
C ILE A 483 -22.02 -12.07 1.28
N ASP A 484 -21.03 -12.10 2.18
CA ASP A 484 -20.30 -13.31 2.56
C ASP A 484 -20.17 -13.37 4.09
N LEU A 485 -21.16 -14.00 4.73
CA LEU A 485 -21.25 -14.10 6.17
C LEU A 485 -20.65 -15.42 6.66
N PRO A 486 -19.80 -15.40 7.69
CA PRO A 486 -19.13 -16.59 8.18
C PRO A 486 -20.11 -17.60 8.80
N VAL A 487 -19.60 -18.81 9.01
CA VAL A 487 -20.31 -19.88 9.74
C VAL A 487 -20.82 -19.37 11.07
N LYS A 488 -22.07 -19.70 11.38
CA LYS A 488 -22.80 -19.31 12.61
C LYS A 488 -23.17 -17.82 12.74
N ALA A 489 -22.87 -16.99 11.73
CA ALA A 489 -23.34 -15.60 11.76
C ALA A 489 -24.86 -15.56 12.00
N TRP A 490 -25.29 -14.80 12.99
CA TRP A 490 -26.71 -14.61 13.39
C TRP A 490 -27.52 -15.89 13.50
N GLU A 491 -27.00 -16.95 14.13
CA GLU A 491 -27.76 -18.11 14.49
C GLU A 491 -28.82 -17.73 15.55
N PRO A 492 -30.05 -18.36 15.54
CA PRO A 492 -30.42 -19.55 14.76
C PRO A 492 -31.13 -19.27 13.44
N ALA A 493 -31.15 -18.06 12.90
CA ALA A 493 -31.91 -17.73 11.70
C ALA A 493 -31.52 -18.62 10.49
N PRO A 494 -32.45 -19.40 9.92
CA PRO A 494 -32.16 -20.28 8.77
C PRO A 494 -32.15 -19.55 7.42
N VAL A 495 -32.70 -18.34 7.39
CA VAL A 495 -32.88 -17.53 6.17
C VAL A 495 -32.39 -16.10 6.41
N MET A 496 -31.72 -15.57 5.42
CA MET A 496 -31.34 -14.17 5.31
C MET A 496 -32.29 -13.48 4.32
N HIS A 497 -32.96 -12.44 4.76
CA HIS A 497 -33.81 -11.60 3.91
C HIS A 497 -33.06 -10.36 3.51
N VAL A 498 -32.74 -10.21 2.23
CA VAL A 498 -32.00 -9.08 1.67
C VAL A 498 -32.95 -8.16 0.93
N VAL A 499 -32.98 -6.90 1.29
CA VAL A 499 -33.75 -5.86 0.62
C VAL A 499 -32.79 -4.79 0.11
N ILE A 500 -32.85 -4.47 -1.16
CA ILE A 500 -31.93 -3.55 -1.81
C ILE A 500 -32.70 -2.28 -2.17
N PHE A 501 -32.15 -1.14 -1.74
CA PHE A 501 -32.68 0.20 -2.02
C PHE A 501 -31.69 1.01 -2.84
N GLN A 502 -32.16 1.82 -3.79
CA GLN A 502 -31.34 2.76 -4.51
C GLN A 502 -32.14 4.04 -4.76
N GLY A 503 -31.59 5.18 -4.35
CA GLY A 503 -32.29 6.47 -4.46
C GLY A 503 -33.58 6.56 -3.62
N GLY A 504 -33.76 5.71 -2.61
CA GLY A 504 -34.95 5.61 -1.77
C GLY A 504 -35.97 4.57 -2.23
N ASP A 505 -35.87 4.08 -3.45
CA ASP A 505 -36.78 3.04 -4.00
C ASP A 505 -36.25 1.64 -3.71
N GLN A 506 -37.15 0.70 -3.41
CA GLN A 506 -36.84 -0.71 -3.31
C GLN A 506 -36.64 -1.31 -4.72
N VAL A 507 -35.42 -1.75 -5.04
CA VAL A 507 -35.00 -2.23 -6.36
C VAL A 507 -34.67 -3.72 -6.40
N GLY A 508 -34.67 -4.39 -5.24
CA GLY A 508 -34.45 -5.83 -5.12
C GLY A 508 -34.93 -6.39 -3.78
N GLU A 509 -35.35 -7.64 -3.76
CA GLU A 509 -35.74 -8.37 -2.55
C GLU A 509 -35.51 -9.85 -2.77
N GLU A 510 -34.76 -10.51 -1.86
CA GLU A 510 -34.44 -11.93 -1.96
C GLU A 510 -34.36 -12.61 -0.60
N TYR A 511 -34.70 -13.90 -0.56
CA TYR A 511 -34.60 -14.77 0.59
C TYR A 511 -33.49 -15.82 0.35
N VAL A 512 -32.38 -15.67 1.05
CA VAL A 512 -31.21 -16.54 0.88
C VAL A 512 -31.16 -17.57 2.01
N LYS A 513 -31.06 -18.85 1.66
CA LYS A 513 -30.91 -19.96 2.62
C LYS A 513 -29.45 -20.13 2.99
N ARG A 514 -29.17 -20.62 4.20
CA ARG A 514 -27.82 -21.03 4.61
C ARG A 514 -27.25 -22.11 3.68
N SER A 515 -25.97 -22.03 3.43
CA SER A 515 -25.19 -23.10 2.83
C SER A 515 -25.08 -24.31 3.75
N SER A 516 -24.62 -25.45 3.24
CA SER A 516 -24.47 -26.69 4.00
C SER A 516 -23.50 -26.57 5.20
N ASP A 517 -22.53 -25.66 5.11
CA ASP A 517 -21.58 -25.31 6.16
C ASP A 517 -22.10 -24.26 7.17
N ARG A 518 -23.38 -23.88 7.03
CA ARG A 518 -24.07 -22.86 7.82
C ARG A 518 -23.62 -21.42 7.61
N SER A 519 -22.83 -21.12 6.59
CA SER A 519 -22.55 -19.78 6.12
C SER A 519 -23.70 -19.21 5.28
N PHE A 520 -23.68 -17.91 4.99
CA PHE A 520 -24.49 -17.29 3.95
C PHE A 520 -23.59 -16.65 2.92
N ARG A 521 -23.84 -16.96 1.65
CA ARG A 521 -23.20 -16.29 0.51
C ARG A 521 -24.24 -15.96 -0.54
N ALA A 522 -24.27 -14.69 -0.95
CA ALA A 522 -25.21 -14.21 -1.96
C ALA A 522 -24.58 -13.10 -2.79
N THR A 523 -24.57 -13.28 -4.11
CA THR A 523 -24.09 -12.27 -5.06
C THR A 523 -25.27 -11.63 -5.75
N PHE A 524 -25.31 -10.30 -5.78
CA PHE A 524 -26.37 -9.53 -6.41
C PHE A 524 -25.79 -8.73 -7.59
N ARG A 525 -26.52 -8.69 -8.69
CA ARG A 525 -26.16 -7.95 -9.89
C ARG A 525 -27.29 -7.03 -10.32
N ALA A 526 -26.92 -5.80 -10.71
CA ALA A 526 -27.83 -4.85 -11.33
C ALA A 526 -28.12 -5.24 -12.78
N ASP A 527 -29.41 -5.26 -13.14
CA ASP A 527 -29.92 -5.35 -14.50
C ASP A 527 -30.88 -4.17 -14.74
N GLY A 528 -30.36 -3.12 -15.36
CA GLY A 528 -31.03 -1.83 -15.42
C GLY A 528 -31.27 -1.26 -14.03
N SER A 529 -32.54 -1.04 -13.66
CA SER A 529 -32.95 -0.52 -12.34
C SER A 529 -33.24 -1.63 -11.31
N LYS A 530 -33.13 -2.91 -11.68
CA LYS A 530 -33.44 -4.03 -10.78
C LYS A 530 -32.17 -4.74 -10.33
N TRP A 531 -32.19 -5.24 -9.12
CA TRP A 531 -31.16 -6.09 -8.57
C TRP A 531 -31.67 -7.52 -8.43
N THR A 532 -30.90 -8.48 -8.89
CA THR A 532 -31.25 -9.90 -8.89
C THR A 532 -30.12 -10.72 -8.25
N LEU A 533 -30.51 -11.81 -7.60
CA LEU A 533 -29.58 -12.80 -7.06
C LEU A 533 -28.95 -13.58 -8.22
N VAL A 534 -27.60 -13.60 -8.26
CA VAL A 534 -26.86 -14.39 -9.23
C VAL A 534 -26.87 -15.86 -8.80
N SER A 535 -27.32 -16.75 -9.69
CA SER A 535 -27.29 -18.18 -9.42
C SER A 535 -25.87 -18.71 -9.27
N PRO A 536 -25.56 -19.55 -8.27
CA PRO A 536 -24.24 -20.18 -8.15
C PRO A 536 -23.85 -21.05 -9.35
N VAL A 537 -24.85 -21.46 -10.15
CA VAL A 537 -24.69 -22.28 -11.38
C VAL A 537 -24.58 -21.42 -12.63
N GLU A 538 -24.72 -20.10 -12.49
CA GLU A 538 -24.57 -19.22 -13.64
C GLU A 538 -23.12 -19.29 -14.17
N VAL A 539 -22.99 -19.67 -15.45
CA VAL A 539 -21.72 -19.58 -16.15
C VAL A 539 -21.25 -18.14 -16.10
N PRO A 540 -19.97 -17.87 -15.79
CA PRO A 540 -19.43 -16.51 -15.80
C PRO A 540 -19.90 -15.76 -17.04
N SER A 541 -20.33 -14.51 -16.86
CA SER A 541 -20.76 -13.65 -17.98
C SER A 541 -19.77 -13.76 -19.14
N LYS A 542 -20.27 -14.01 -20.35
CA LYS A 542 -19.43 -13.98 -21.56
C LYS A 542 -18.75 -12.61 -21.63
N GLY A 543 -17.43 -12.60 -21.86
CA GLY A 543 -16.64 -11.39 -21.99
C GLY A 543 -15.72 -11.08 -20.78
N LEU A 544 -14.72 -10.27 -21.05
CA LEU A 544 -13.79 -9.77 -20.04
C LEU A 544 -14.47 -8.70 -19.20
N ARG A 545 -14.19 -8.71 -17.90
CA ARG A 545 -14.57 -7.63 -16.97
C ARG A 545 -13.45 -7.36 -15.98
N LYS A 546 -13.29 -6.08 -15.61
CA LYS A 546 -12.48 -5.70 -14.48
C LYS A 546 -13.04 -6.33 -13.21
N ARG A 547 -12.15 -6.88 -12.38
CA ARG A 547 -12.46 -7.56 -11.12
C ARG A 547 -11.29 -7.42 -10.15
N ALA A 548 -11.50 -7.72 -8.89
CA ALA A 548 -10.43 -7.74 -7.90
C ALA A 548 -9.24 -8.60 -8.36
N GLY A 549 -8.03 -8.00 -8.36
CA GLY A 549 -6.80 -8.59 -8.86
C GLY A 549 -6.62 -8.54 -10.40
N LEU A 550 -7.58 -7.97 -11.13
CA LEU A 550 -7.51 -7.70 -12.58
C LEU A 550 -8.32 -6.44 -12.91
N GLN A 551 -7.90 -5.28 -12.42
CA GLN A 551 -8.61 -4.00 -12.59
C GLN A 551 -7.75 -2.88 -13.19
N GLY A 552 -6.41 -3.08 -13.28
CA GLY A 552 -5.46 -2.03 -13.61
C GLY A 552 -5.16 -1.09 -12.40
N PRO A 553 -4.32 -0.09 -12.53
CA PRO A 553 -3.52 0.29 -13.70
C PRO A 553 -2.31 -0.65 -13.93
N ILE A 554 -1.36 -0.22 -14.79
CA ILE A 554 -0.13 -1.01 -15.10
C ILE A 554 0.55 -1.53 -13.83
N ASP A 555 0.73 -0.69 -12.83
CA ASP A 555 1.42 -1.02 -11.56
C ASP A 555 0.72 -2.14 -10.78
N ASP A 556 -0.59 -2.36 -10.96
CA ASP A 556 -1.33 -3.41 -10.26
C ASP A 556 -0.81 -4.82 -10.58
N ALA A 557 -0.25 -5.02 -11.78
CA ALA A 557 0.35 -6.27 -12.18
C ALA A 557 1.58 -6.67 -11.33
N LEU A 558 2.22 -5.69 -10.65
CA LEU A 558 3.36 -5.89 -9.77
C LEU A 558 2.96 -6.08 -8.29
N LEU A 559 1.67 -6.04 -7.99
CA LEU A 559 1.12 -6.29 -6.65
C LEU A 559 0.69 -7.74 -6.43
N GLY A 560 0.99 -8.60 -7.37
CA GLY A 560 0.91 -10.07 -7.30
C GLY A 560 2.20 -10.70 -7.82
N PRO A 561 2.35 -12.03 -7.76
CA PRO A 561 3.51 -12.72 -8.30
C PRO A 561 3.74 -12.37 -9.76
N PHE A 562 4.93 -11.89 -10.13
CA PHE A 562 5.26 -11.49 -11.49
C PHE A 562 6.58 -12.07 -11.99
N LEU A 563 6.75 -12.06 -13.32
CA LEU A 563 7.92 -12.55 -14.02
C LEU A 563 8.18 -11.68 -15.27
N PHE A 564 9.42 -11.20 -15.41
CA PHE A 564 9.84 -10.47 -16.59
C PHE A 564 10.26 -11.43 -17.69
N VAL A 565 9.75 -11.19 -18.89
CA VAL A 565 10.13 -11.95 -20.10
C VAL A 565 10.91 -11.00 -21.01
N ARG A 566 12.24 -11.21 -21.05
CA ARG A 566 13.13 -10.39 -21.84
C ARG A 566 13.10 -10.78 -23.34
N PRO A 567 13.44 -9.84 -24.25
CA PRO A 567 13.64 -10.18 -25.65
C PRO A 567 14.70 -11.27 -25.82
N SER A 568 14.50 -12.18 -26.80
CA SER A 568 15.48 -13.21 -27.17
C SER A 568 16.12 -12.98 -28.55
N ALA A 569 15.65 -11.94 -29.30
CA ALA A 569 16.13 -11.56 -30.62
C ALA A 569 16.09 -10.04 -30.81
N GLN A 570 16.62 -9.57 -31.93
CA GLN A 570 16.44 -8.17 -32.35
C GLN A 570 15.01 -7.93 -32.83
N GLY A 571 14.47 -6.78 -32.44
CA GLY A 571 13.15 -6.33 -32.87
C GLY A 571 13.09 -5.80 -34.29
N TRP A 572 12.01 -5.09 -34.60
CA TRP A 572 11.81 -4.49 -35.92
C TRP A 572 12.73 -3.29 -36.16
N HIS A 573 12.97 -2.49 -35.11
CA HIS A 573 13.70 -1.21 -35.22
C HIS A 573 14.74 -1.06 -34.10
N SER A 574 15.91 -0.63 -34.46
CA SER A 574 17.04 -0.44 -33.52
C SER A 574 16.75 0.62 -32.46
N GLU A 575 15.97 1.64 -32.80
CA GLU A 575 15.62 2.74 -31.89
C GLU A 575 14.71 2.22 -30.74
N THR A 576 13.74 1.36 -31.08
CA THR A 576 12.88 0.73 -30.07
C THR A 576 13.63 -0.32 -29.27
N ASP A 577 14.53 -1.09 -29.88
CA ASP A 577 15.38 -2.06 -29.18
C ASP A 577 16.26 -1.38 -28.12
N GLN A 578 16.88 -0.24 -28.45
CA GLN A 578 17.68 0.54 -27.51
C GLN A 578 16.85 1.05 -26.32
N TRP A 579 15.66 1.57 -26.60
CA TRP A 579 14.75 2.02 -25.56
C TRP A 579 14.31 0.85 -24.66
N VAL A 580 13.90 -0.28 -25.25
CA VAL A 580 13.49 -1.49 -24.53
C VAL A 580 14.59 -1.98 -23.59
N GLN A 581 15.84 -2.08 -24.12
CA GLN A 581 16.98 -2.50 -23.31
C GLN A 581 17.22 -1.55 -22.13
N SER A 582 17.23 -0.25 -22.39
CA SER A 582 17.44 0.77 -21.35
C SER A 582 16.36 0.73 -20.27
N GLU A 583 15.09 0.64 -20.66
CA GLU A 583 13.96 0.61 -19.70
C GLU A 583 13.85 -0.73 -18.97
N PHE A 584 14.19 -1.83 -19.62
CA PHE A 584 14.29 -3.15 -18.96
C PHE A 584 15.37 -3.14 -17.87
N ASP A 585 16.59 -2.67 -18.21
CA ASP A 585 17.68 -2.60 -17.24
C ASP A 585 17.35 -1.67 -16.08
N ARG A 586 16.70 -0.53 -16.39
CA ARG A 586 16.17 0.37 -15.37
C ARG A 586 15.14 -0.32 -14.49
N ALA A 587 14.17 -1.02 -15.07
CA ALA A 587 13.11 -1.69 -14.33
C ALA A 587 13.67 -2.73 -13.34
N VAL A 588 14.63 -3.54 -13.76
CA VAL A 588 15.31 -4.51 -12.90
C VAL A 588 16.09 -3.80 -11.79
N LYS A 589 16.90 -2.80 -12.15
CA LYS A 589 17.72 -2.03 -11.22
C LYS A 589 16.86 -1.31 -10.17
N GLU A 590 15.81 -0.62 -10.61
CA GLU A 590 14.99 0.19 -9.69
C GLU A 590 14.04 -0.67 -8.84
N TRP A 591 13.59 -1.83 -9.33
CA TRP A 591 12.90 -2.79 -8.47
C TRP A 591 13.81 -3.24 -7.31
N HIS A 592 15.05 -3.58 -7.62
CA HIS A 592 16.02 -3.95 -6.60
C HIS A 592 16.33 -2.79 -5.65
N ARG A 593 16.50 -1.59 -6.19
CA ARG A 593 16.93 -0.42 -5.42
C ARG A 593 15.81 0.20 -4.57
N GLN A 594 14.58 0.33 -5.13
CA GLN A 594 13.46 1.01 -4.46
C GLN A 594 12.51 0.04 -3.77
N MET A 595 12.30 -1.14 -4.33
CA MET A 595 11.42 -2.17 -3.76
C MET A 595 12.18 -3.26 -3.01
N ARG A 596 13.52 -3.15 -2.95
CA ARG A 596 14.40 -4.10 -2.22
C ARG A 596 14.09 -5.55 -2.55
N GLY A 597 13.70 -5.81 -3.79
CA GLY A 597 13.24 -7.08 -4.30
C GLY A 597 14.13 -7.68 -5.36
N ASP A 598 13.78 -8.87 -5.86
CA ASP A 598 14.49 -9.58 -6.90
C ASP A 598 13.54 -9.87 -8.06
N VAL A 599 13.91 -9.46 -9.27
CA VAL A 599 13.09 -9.71 -10.46
C VAL A 599 13.37 -11.12 -10.98
N ARG A 600 12.31 -11.93 -11.16
CA ARG A 600 12.42 -13.19 -11.90
C ARG A 600 12.49 -12.86 -13.39
N ILE A 601 13.51 -13.36 -14.09
CA ILE A 601 13.74 -13.08 -15.50
C ILE A 601 13.85 -14.37 -16.27
N LYS A 602 13.15 -14.47 -17.41
CA LYS A 602 13.21 -15.57 -18.37
C LYS A 602 13.14 -15.03 -19.79
N THR A 603 13.55 -15.83 -20.76
CA THR A 603 13.21 -15.65 -22.18
C THR A 603 11.91 -16.37 -22.51
N SER A 604 11.35 -16.15 -23.69
CA SER A 604 10.15 -16.85 -24.15
C SER A 604 10.32 -18.37 -24.20
N GLU A 605 11.52 -18.83 -24.56
CA GLU A 605 11.87 -20.26 -24.67
C GLU A 605 11.99 -20.94 -23.30
N GLU A 606 12.33 -20.17 -22.26
CA GLU A 606 12.45 -20.66 -20.87
C GLU A 606 11.12 -20.70 -20.13
N LEU A 607 10.05 -20.08 -20.70
CA LEU A 607 8.73 -20.06 -20.07
C LEU A 607 8.11 -21.46 -20.05
N THR A 608 7.67 -21.89 -18.89
CA THR A 608 6.87 -23.10 -18.70
C THR A 608 5.38 -22.76 -18.63
N ALA A 609 4.53 -23.78 -18.85
CA ALA A 609 3.09 -23.65 -18.65
C ALA A 609 2.75 -23.22 -17.19
N SER A 610 3.54 -23.68 -16.23
CA SER A 610 3.42 -23.30 -14.83
C SER A 610 3.72 -21.82 -14.61
N ASP A 611 4.73 -21.25 -15.27
CA ASP A 611 5.04 -19.82 -15.18
C ASP A 611 3.88 -18.98 -15.69
N ILE A 612 3.31 -19.35 -16.83
CA ILE A 612 2.16 -18.63 -17.45
C ILE A 612 0.94 -18.63 -16.50
N GLN A 613 0.69 -19.73 -15.80
CA GLN A 613 -0.46 -19.86 -14.90
C GLN A 613 -0.24 -19.16 -13.53
N ASN A 614 1.00 -19.06 -13.07
CA ASN A 614 1.29 -18.61 -11.70
C ASN A 614 1.76 -17.15 -11.61
N TYR A 615 2.24 -16.55 -12.71
CA TYR A 615 2.80 -15.19 -12.70
C TYR A 615 2.06 -14.23 -13.63
N ASN A 616 2.00 -12.99 -13.24
CA ASN A 616 1.75 -11.88 -14.15
C ASN A 616 2.99 -11.73 -15.04
N LEU A 617 2.81 -11.79 -16.37
CA LEU A 617 3.92 -11.72 -17.31
C LEU A 617 4.19 -10.28 -17.74
N ILE A 618 5.40 -9.81 -17.50
CA ILE A 618 5.86 -8.48 -17.93
C ILE A 618 6.75 -8.70 -19.14
N LEU A 619 6.19 -8.47 -20.33
CA LEU A 619 6.80 -8.80 -21.62
C LEU A 619 7.52 -7.56 -22.19
N TRP A 620 8.81 -7.72 -22.49
CA TRP A 620 9.65 -6.66 -23.03
C TRP A 620 10.00 -6.94 -24.48
N GLY A 621 10.01 -5.87 -25.32
CA GLY A 621 10.30 -5.95 -26.74
C GLY A 621 9.06 -5.73 -27.61
N ASP A 622 9.11 -6.25 -28.81
CA ASP A 622 8.05 -6.29 -29.82
C ASP A 622 7.73 -7.72 -30.24
N PRO A 623 6.69 -7.96 -31.07
CA PRO A 623 6.33 -9.31 -31.54
C PRO A 623 7.44 -10.08 -32.24
N LYS A 624 8.45 -9.41 -32.84
CA LYS A 624 9.57 -10.06 -33.50
C LYS A 624 10.64 -10.46 -32.47
N SER A 625 10.95 -9.60 -31.53
CA SER A 625 12.01 -9.82 -30.52
C SER A 625 11.57 -10.71 -29.37
N ASN A 626 10.25 -10.79 -29.09
CA ASN A 626 9.67 -11.57 -28.00
C ASN A 626 8.51 -12.45 -28.51
N PRO A 627 8.75 -13.75 -28.78
CA PRO A 627 7.72 -14.68 -29.26
C PRO A 627 6.48 -14.78 -28.38
N THR A 628 6.60 -14.51 -27.05
CA THR A 628 5.45 -14.51 -26.16
C THR A 628 4.50 -13.35 -26.46
N ILE A 629 5.03 -12.16 -26.86
CA ILE A 629 4.18 -11.04 -27.31
C ILE A 629 3.41 -11.45 -28.56
N ALA A 630 4.10 -12.04 -29.59
CA ALA A 630 3.47 -12.52 -30.79
C ALA A 630 2.36 -13.54 -30.48
N LYS A 631 2.61 -14.48 -29.55
CA LYS A 631 1.64 -15.47 -29.12
C LYS A 631 0.43 -14.84 -28.45
N VAL A 632 0.63 -13.87 -27.55
CA VAL A 632 -0.45 -13.17 -26.83
C VAL A 632 -1.33 -12.35 -27.78
N LEU A 633 -0.74 -11.74 -28.81
CA LEU A 633 -1.48 -10.97 -29.82
C LEU A 633 -2.26 -11.84 -30.82
N ASN A 634 -1.81 -13.06 -31.07
CA ASN A 634 -2.38 -13.96 -32.08
C ASN A 634 -3.27 -15.08 -31.53
N VAL A 635 -3.65 -15.03 -30.25
CA VAL A 635 -4.55 -16.02 -29.66
C VAL A 635 -5.97 -15.78 -30.18
N ASP A 636 -6.37 -16.58 -31.18
CA ASP A 636 -7.76 -16.63 -31.66
C ASP A 636 -8.62 -17.43 -30.68
N GLY A 637 -9.66 -16.79 -30.15
CA GLY A 637 -10.82 -17.49 -29.61
C GLY A 637 -10.71 -18.17 -28.23
N VAL A 638 -9.70 -17.89 -27.41
CA VAL A 638 -9.61 -18.47 -26.03
C VAL A 638 -10.72 -17.94 -25.12
N LEU A 639 -11.25 -16.78 -25.40
CA LEU A 639 -12.38 -16.18 -24.70
C LEU A 639 -13.49 -15.81 -25.72
N SER A 640 -14.10 -16.81 -26.34
CA SER A 640 -15.35 -16.67 -27.13
C SER A 640 -15.45 -15.40 -28.01
N GLY A 641 -14.43 -15.11 -28.81
CA GLY A 641 -14.46 -14.00 -29.81
C GLY A 641 -14.21 -12.59 -29.24
N GLU A 642 -14.16 -12.41 -27.90
CA GLU A 642 -14.06 -11.11 -27.22
C GLU A 642 -12.73 -10.89 -26.50
N GLY A 643 -11.77 -11.80 -26.59
CA GLY A 643 -10.53 -11.77 -25.79
C GLY A 643 -9.29 -11.26 -26.51
N LYS A 644 -9.41 -10.72 -27.73
CA LYS A 644 -8.29 -10.12 -28.44
C LYS A 644 -7.87 -8.81 -27.75
N LEU A 645 -6.57 -8.64 -27.52
CA LEU A 645 -6.08 -7.37 -27.02
C LEU A 645 -6.46 -6.23 -27.96
N PRO A 646 -6.90 -5.09 -27.45
CA PRO A 646 -7.32 -3.95 -28.27
C PRO A 646 -6.12 -3.15 -28.78
N ILE A 647 -5.17 -3.83 -29.41
CA ILE A 647 -3.95 -3.26 -29.99
C ILE A 647 -3.71 -3.85 -31.38
N GLU A 648 -3.42 -2.98 -32.34
CA GLU A 648 -2.81 -3.33 -33.62
C GLU A 648 -1.33 -2.96 -33.58
N TRP A 649 -0.44 -3.94 -33.73
CA TRP A 649 0.99 -3.71 -33.65
C TRP A 649 1.74 -4.53 -34.70
N SER A 650 2.34 -3.83 -35.64
CA SER A 650 3.14 -4.37 -36.74
C SER A 650 4.49 -3.65 -36.83
N GLU A 651 5.34 -4.06 -37.76
CA GLU A 651 6.61 -3.40 -38.06
C GLU A 651 6.40 -1.93 -38.46
N GLU A 652 5.31 -1.63 -39.20
CA GLU A 652 5.05 -0.29 -39.71
C GLU A 652 4.38 0.63 -38.70
N SER A 653 3.44 0.07 -37.90
CA SER A 653 2.55 0.89 -37.07
C SER A 653 2.06 0.22 -35.80
N VAL A 654 1.76 1.06 -34.81
CA VAL A 654 1.08 0.70 -33.57
C VAL A 654 -0.14 1.60 -33.36
N ALA A 655 -1.26 1.00 -32.92
CA ALA A 655 -2.46 1.70 -32.49
C ALA A 655 -3.17 0.95 -31.36
N ILE A 656 -3.73 1.68 -30.40
CA ILE A 656 -4.58 1.14 -29.32
C ILE A 656 -6.05 1.42 -29.69
N GLY A 657 -6.84 0.35 -29.86
CA GLY A 657 -8.23 0.45 -30.29
C GLY A 657 -8.39 1.10 -31.67
N GLN A 658 -9.23 2.12 -31.75
CA GLN A 658 -9.46 2.91 -32.97
C GLN A 658 -8.68 4.23 -33.00
N ASN A 659 -7.70 4.41 -32.13
CA ASN A 659 -6.88 5.61 -32.06
C ASN A 659 -5.96 5.73 -33.30
N ALA A 660 -5.32 6.89 -33.44
CA ALA A 660 -4.46 7.16 -34.59
C ALA A 660 -3.30 6.16 -34.68
N LYS A 661 -3.07 5.59 -35.87
CA LYS A 661 -1.90 4.77 -36.16
C LYS A 661 -0.64 5.62 -36.12
N ARG A 662 0.35 5.16 -35.36
CA ARG A 662 1.67 5.80 -35.22
C ARG A 662 2.76 4.86 -35.72
N SER A 663 3.84 5.40 -36.24
CA SER A 663 4.98 4.59 -36.71
C SER A 663 5.61 3.80 -35.56
N SER A 664 5.74 2.49 -35.70
CA SER A 664 6.42 1.61 -34.73
C SER A 664 7.91 1.90 -34.57
N LYS A 665 8.53 2.60 -35.56
CA LYS A 665 9.93 3.02 -35.49
C LYS A 665 10.17 4.03 -34.37
N GLY A 666 9.19 4.92 -34.09
CA GLY A 666 9.33 6.00 -33.12
C GLY A 666 8.37 5.92 -31.96
N HIS A 667 7.53 4.88 -31.88
CA HIS A 667 6.54 4.75 -30.83
C HIS A 667 6.48 3.33 -30.31
N ILE A 668 6.28 3.20 -28.99
CA ILE A 668 6.17 1.90 -28.31
C ILE A 668 4.95 1.86 -27.41
N PRO A 669 4.17 0.77 -27.43
CA PRO A 669 3.02 0.62 -26.53
C PRO A 669 3.45 0.10 -25.16
N LEU A 670 2.86 0.70 -24.10
CA LEU A 670 2.83 0.18 -22.76
C LEU A 670 1.37 -0.15 -22.43
N LEU A 671 1.09 -1.31 -21.88
CA LEU A 671 -0.26 -1.62 -21.45
C LEU A 671 -0.29 -2.75 -20.41
N VAL A 672 -1.36 -2.80 -19.64
CA VAL A 672 -1.75 -3.95 -18.82
C VAL A 672 -3.08 -4.51 -19.36
N TYR A 673 -3.17 -5.84 -19.42
CA TYR A 673 -4.39 -6.52 -19.89
C TYR A 673 -4.53 -7.90 -19.23
N PRO A 674 -5.74 -8.47 -19.09
CA PRO A 674 -5.90 -9.88 -18.75
C PRO A 674 -5.16 -10.76 -19.76
N ASN A 675 -4.30 -11.66 -19.26
CA ASN A 675 -3.47 -12.51 -20.12
C ASN A 675 -4.32 -13.51 -20.89
N PRO A 676 -4.39 -13.49 -22.24
CA PRO A 676 -5.15 -14.47 -23.00
C PRO A 676 -4.73 -15.93 -22.79
N LEU A 677 -3.47 -16.15 -22.39
CA LEU A 677 -2.92 -17.47 -22.09
C LEU A 677 -3.25 -17.95 -20.66
N ALA A 678 -3.64 -17.04 -19.77
CA ALA A 678 -4.02 -17.30 -18.38
C ALA A 678 -4.94 -16.19 -17.86
N PRO A 679 -6.27 -16.26 -18.12
CA PRO A 679 -7.21 -15.15 -17.89
C PRO A 679 -7.38 -14.69 -16.42
N THR A 680 -6.71 -15.36 -15.50
CA THR A 680 -6.64 -14.97 -14.08
C THR A 680 -5.38 -14.18 -13.74
N ARG A 681 -4.53 -13.91 -14.73
CA ARG A 681 -3.26 -13.19 -14.61
C ARG A 681 -3.23 -12.01 -15.56
N TYR A 682 -2.32 -11.08 -15.30
CA TYR A 682 -2.01 -9.99 -16.21
C TYR A 682 -0.96 -10.38 -17.24
N VAL A 683 -1.02 -9.71 -18.38
CA VAL A 683 0.11 -9.43 -19.24
C VAL A 683 0.35 -7.93 -19.26
N VAL A 684 1.62 -7.53 -19.20
CA VAL A 684 2.06 -6.13 -19.33
C VAL A 684 3.05 -6.05 -20.48
N PHE A 685 2.95 -5.02 -21.32
CA PHE A 685 3.95 -4.72 -22.35
C PHE A 685 4.82 -3.55 -21.93
N ASN A 686 6.14 -3.74 -22.00
CA ASN A 686 7.19 -2.73 -21.94
C ASN A 686 7.11 -1.75 -20.76
N SER A 687 6.66 -2.22 -19.60
CA SER A 687 6.55 -1.38 -18.41
C SER A 687 6.87 -2.15 -17.13
N SER A 688 7.08 -1.41 -16.06
CA SER A 688 7.25 -1.88 -14.69
C SER A 688 6.43 -0.94 -13.78
N PHE A 689 6.82 -0.76 -12.49
CA PHE A 689 6.21 0.32 -11.71
C PHE A 689 6.52 1.67 -12.35
N THR A 690 5.52 2.53 -12.41
CA THR A 690 5.52 3.65 -13.37
C THR A 690 6.07 4.96 -12.81
N TYR A 691 6.20 5.11 -11.49
CA TYR A 691 6.87 6.27 -10.92
C TYR A 691 8.40 6.13 -11.00
N ARG A 692 9.12 7.26 -11.01
CA ARG A 692 10.53 7.30 -11.39
C ARG A 692 11.39 8.06 -10.36
N GLU A 693 12.65 8.34 -10.69
CA GLU A 693 13.68 8.90 -9.81
C GLU A 693 13.28 10.25 -9.20
N TYR A 694 12.52 11.07 -9.92
CA TYR A 694 11.95 12.31 -9.40
C TYR A 694 10.97 12.06 -8.25
N ASP A 695 10.21 11.00 -8.35
CA ASP A 695 9.19 10.66 -7.35
C ASP A 695 9.81 10.06 -6.07
N TYR A 696 11.04 9.54 -6.14
CA TYR A 696 11.76 9.06 -4.95
C TYR A 696 12.12 10.18 -3.98
N LEU A 697 12.20 11.41 -4.46
CA LEU A 697 12.53 12.58 -3.65
C LEU A 697 11.44 12.91 -2.62
N ASN A 698 10.17 12.53 -2.87
CA ASN A 698 9.07 12.72 -1.94
C ASN A 698 8.06 11.57 -1.98
N ASN A 699 7.73 11.02 -0.81
CA ASN A 699 6.85 9.85 -0.72
C ASN A 699 5.40 10.10 -1.19
N ALA A 700 4.93 11.35 -1.19
CA ALA A 700 3.61 11.67 -1.72
C ALA A 700 3.52 11.42 -3.24
N ARG A 701 4.63 11.62 -3.98
CA ARG A 701 4.71 11.36 -5.43
C ARG A 701 4.80 9.89 -5.81
N GLN A 702 5.11 9.00 -4.85
CA GLN A 702 5.28 7.55 -5.09
C GLN A 702 3.93 6.86 -5.24
N VAL A 703 3.28 7.14 -6.34
CA VAL A 703 1.98 6.60 -6.78
C VAL A 703 2.10 6.20 -8.25
N PRO A 704 1.26 5.31 -8.78
CA PRO A 704 1.22 5.02 -10.21
C PRO A 704 1.16 6.29 -11.06
N LYS A 705 1.92 6.34 -12.15
CA LYS A 705 2.02 7.48 -13.06
C LYS A 705 1.34 7.25 -14.39
N LEU A 706 1.24 6.00 -14.84
CA LEU A 706 0.59 5.66 -16.09
C LEU A 706 -0.70 4.86 -15.83
N PRO A 707 -1.73 5.09 -16.64
CA PRO A 707 -3.01 4.39 -16.52
C PRO A 707 -2.92 2.93 -17.03
N ASP A 708 -4.00 2.38 -17.62
CA ASP A 708 -3.99 1.01 -18.09
C ASP A 708 -3.15 0.84 -19.37
N TRP A 709 -3.00 1.90 -20.16
CA TRP A 709 -2.16 1.89 -21.35
C TRP A 709 -1.63 3.28 -21.70
N ALA A 710 -0.51 3.30 -22.42
CA ALA A 710 0.11 4.48 -22.98
C ALA A 710 0.83 4.14 -24.31
N VAL A 711 0.98 5.12 -25.19
CA VAL A 711 1.90 5.09 -26.33
C VAL A 711 2.98 6.11 -26.08
N ILE A 712 4.21 5.65 -26.06
CA ILE A 712 5.40 6.49 -25.79
C ILE A 712 6.02 6.93 -27.09
N ASP A 713 6.27 8.23 -27.23
CA ASP A 713 7.03 8.85 -28.33
C ASP A 713 8.52 8.89 -27.95
N LEU A 714 9.33 8.17 -28.73
CA LEU A 714 10.77 8.04 -28.53
C LEU A 714 11.56 9.26 -29.01
N ALA A 715 10.93 10.23 -29.71
CA ALA A 715 11.57 11.51 -30.03
C ALA A 715 11.94 12.30 -28.77
N THR A 716 11.24 12.06 -27.67
CA THR A 716 11.60 12.53 -26.33
C THR A 716 12.32 11.40 -25.59
N PRO A 717 13.61 11.56 -25.24
CA PRO A 717 14.33 10.51 -24.52
C PRO A 717 13.78 10.29 -23.10
N PRO A 718 13.90 9.06 -22.55
CA PRO A 718 13.57 8.78 -21.16
C PRO A 718 14.32 9.71 -20.19
N ASN A 719 13.64 10.07 -19.10
CA ASN A 719 14.23 10.91 -18.05
C ASN A 719 13.72 10.47 -16.67
N GLY A 720 14.11 11.17 -15.61
CA GLY A 720 13.71 10.83 -14.23
C GLY A 720 12.25 11.06 -13.89
N ARG A 721 11.40 11.53 -14.83
CA ARG A 721 9.93 11.65 -14.64
C ARG A 721 9.13 10.73 -15.57
N TRP A 722 9.58 10.56 -16.81
CA TRP A 722 8.82 9.89 -17.86
C TRP A 722 9.68 8.94 -18.67
N PRO A 723 9.12 7.83 -19.18
CA PRO A 723 9.84 6.87 -20.04
C PRO A 723 10.07 7.38 -21.48
N GLY A 724 9.59 8.58 -21.79
CA GLY A 724 9.62 9.25 -23.09
C GLY A 724 8.51 10.27 -23.18
N GLY A 725 8.18 10.76 -24.37
CA GLY A 725 7.01 11.60 -24.59
C GLY A 725 5.73 10.78 -24.46
N ILE A 726 4.72 11.29 -23.75
CA ILE A 726 3.42 10.64 -23.66
C ILE A 726 2.60 11.06 -24.88
N ALA A 727 2.56 10.22 -25.93
CA ALA A 727 1.78 10.49 -27.13
C ALA A 727 0.29 10.29 -26.90
N GLU A 728 -0.08 9.27 -26.16
CA GLU A 728 -1.44 8.95 -25.73
C GLU A 728 -1.39 8.13 -24.44
N ALA A 729 -2.39 8.28 -23.56
CA ALA A 729 -2.59 7.42 -22.41
C ALA A 729 -4.03 7.48 -21.92
N ASP A 730 -4.61 6.34 -21.53
CA ASP A 730 -5.97 6.26 -20.97
C ASP A 730 -6.16 4.95 -20.18
N PHE A 731 -7.32 4.85 -19.54
CA PHE A 731 -7.82 3.63 -18.91
C PHE A 731 -8.70 2.85 -19.89
N PHE A 732 -8.68 1.52 -19.80
CA PHE A 732 -9.75 0.71 -20.39
C PHE A 732 -11.06 0.89 -19.60
N ASP A 733 -12.18 0.63 -20.25
CA ASP A 733 -13.47 0.55 -19.55
C ASP A 733 -13.58 -0.72 -18.70
N GLU A 734 -14.72 -0.90 -18.05
CA GLU A 734 -14.97 -2.04 -17.17
C GLU A 734 -15.02 -3.40 -17.88
N SER A 735 -15.08 -3.39 -19.22
CA SER A 735 -15.03 -4.56 -20.09
C SER A 735 -13.68 -4.73 -20.81
N TRP A 736 -12.66 -4.01 -20.37
CA TRP A 736 -11.33 -3.97 -20.98
C TRP A 736 -11.32 -3.49 -22.43
N GLN A 737 -12.32 -2.66 -22.82
CA GLN A 737 -12.36 -2.01 -24.12
C GLN A 737 -11.74 -0.62 -24.04
N VAL A 738 -11.21 -0.14 -25.16
CA VAL A 738 -10.69 1.24 -25.26
C VAL A 738 -11.88 2.20 -25.17
N ARG A 739 -11.77 3.17 -24.29
CA ARG A 739 -12.79 4.23 -24.16
C ARG A 739 -12.81 5.08 -25.43
N PRO A 740 -13.98 5.55 -25.86
CA PRO A 740 -14.05 6.52 -26.95
C PRO A 740 -13.20 7.74 -26.62
N PRO A 741 -12.50 8.35 -27.60
CA PRO A 741 -11.76 9.57 -27.39
C PRO A 741 -12.61 10.62 -26.71
N GLN A 742 -12.25 11.03 -25.51
CA GLN A 742 -12.94 12.16 -24.87
C GLN A 742 -12.50 13.44 -25.56
N VAL A 743 -13.45 14.21 -26.06
CA VAL A 743 -13.20 15.61 -26.48
C VAL A 743 -12.87 16.37 -25.20
N ARG A 744 -11.62 16.70 -25.01
CA ARG A 744 -11.08 17.40 -23.83
C ARG A 744 -10.70 18.82 -24.16
#